data_f7dfa69bababd73c372690374885a1c0
#
_entry.id   f7dfa69bababd73c372690374885a1c0
#
_cell.length_a   1.000
_cell.length_b   1.000
_cell.length_c   1.000
_cell.angle_alpha   90.00
_cell.angle_beta   90.00
_cell.angle_gamma   90.00
#
_symmetry.space_group_name_H-M   'P 1'
#
loop_
_entity.id
_entity.type
_entity.pdbx_description
1 polymer ?
#
loop_
_entity_poly.entity_id
_entity_poly.type
_entity_poly.pdbx_seq_one_letter_code
_entity_poly.pdbx_strand_id
1 'polypeptide(L)'
;MTPVNQVVHPAGSMLDLPGMRPQALALSPDGKLLAVAGKTHELVVVDPAGLRVLQRVALPAEGAREPAPGAVSAHILKPDEEGQASFTGLVFSPDGSRIYLANVNGSIKVFAVSPTHTVTGLCTLPLPQVSGNRRKEEIPAGLAVSRDGKRLYAVLNLSDRLAEMDLVTGQVLRAWDTGVAPYEVVLAGNKAYVSNWGGRRPEAGDVTGPAGHGTRVRVDPVRHIASEGSVTVIDLAGDRVVREIMTGRHASGLALSPNGRYVAVANAASDTLSIINTRRDEVVETIWARQTPADLFGASPNAVVFDRAGRTLFVCNGTQNAVGVIAFAPGHSKLKGLIPAGWFPGAIVYDAGRASVYVANIKGIGPGRPNRTTGKPEFNSHQYYGSLCLVRAPSASELARLTRQALADMRYPRLAQAGLPPRPAQPPRPVPERVGEPSLFKHVVYLIKENRTYDQVLGDVPEGNGEPALCIFGERITPNQHKLVREFALLDNAYCSGILSADGHQWAGAAFATDYMEKSFAGFPRSYPDGMEDDDVDALAYSPAGFIWDNALAHGKTLRDYGEFAITRKSWKDPSRKGELKFLDHYREFLDGTDTIHLRSEPAVESLRPWLATNTVGWDLDVPDVFRAAQFIKELKRFEQAGDFPNLAIVCLPNDHTSGTKAGSPTPAAQVADNDLALGQIVEALSHSRFWRQTCILAIEDDPQSGWDHVSGYRTTAYVISPYTRRHAVVSAQYNHTSLVRTIELILGLPPMNQMDATATPLFDCFTNVPDFTPFVALANNVPLDQMNPDPKKVSDSLLRKEAYASARLPLKEPDRCPEDLLNHILWHAMKGPAAPYPTWALQADDD
;
A
#
# COMPACT_ATOMS: atom_id res chain seq x y z
N MET A 1 7.60 8.30 -15.78
CA MET A 1 8.10 8.24 -14.39
C MET A 1 6.95 7.76 -13.51
N THR A 2 7.23 6.93 -12.51
CA THR A 2 6.21 6.47 -11.56
C THR A 2 5.91 7.55 -10.52
N PRO A 3 4.79 7.47 -9.79
CA PRO A 3 4.47 8.39 -8.69
C PRO A 3 5.38 8.22 -7.45
N VAL A 4 6.51 7.56 -7.57
CA VAL A 4 7.58 7.44 -6.56
C VAL A 4 8.95 7.86 -7.12
N ASN A 5 8.96 8.73 -8.12
CA ASN A 5 10.17 9.28 -8.78
C ASN A 5 11.08 8.26 -9.48
N GLN A 6 10.63 7.05 -9.72
CA GLN A 6 11.39 6.04 -10.46
C GLN A 6 10.96 6.00 -11.93
N VAL A 7 11.84 5.51 -12.78
CA VAL A 7 11.54 5.18 -14.18
C VAL A 7 11.49 3.67 -14.31
N VAL A 8 10.67 3.16 -15.21
CA VAL A 8 10.49 1.70 -15.41
C VAL A 8 10.79 1.36 -16.85
N HIS A 9 11.88 0.63 -17.09
CA HIS A 9 12.29 0.12 -18.40
C HIS A 9 12.59 -1.39 -18.31
N PRO A 10 11.57 -2.25 -18.32
CA PRO A 10 11.74 -3.69 -18.17
C PRO A 10 12.62 -4.29 -19.26
N ALA A 11 13.49 -5.22 -18.87
CA ALA A 11 14.27 -5.99 -19.81
C ALA A 11 13.46 -7.15 -20.42
N GLY A 12 13.86 -7.59 -21.60
CA GLY A 12 13.27 -8.74 -22.28
C GLY A 12 11.95 -8.45 -22.98
N SER A 13 11.13 -9.49 -23.13
CA SER A 13 9.77 -9.37 -23.66
C SER A 13 8.78 -9.18 -22.55
N MET A 14 7.72 -8.42 -22.79
CA MET A 14 6.70 -8.09 -21.79
C MET A 14 5.31 -8.47 -22.31
N LEU A 15 4.48 -9.00 -21.40
CA LEU A 15 3.04 -9.22 -21.57
C LEU A 15 2.29 -8.38 -20.53
N ASP A 16 1.37 -7.54 -21.00
CA ASP A 16 0.47 -6.81 -20.13
C ASP A 16 -0.68 -7.71 -19.64
N LEU A 17 -1.06 -7.52 -18.39
CA LEU A 17 -2.16 -8.20 -17.74
C LEU A 17 -3.16 -7.14 -17.21
N PRO A 18 -4.02 -6.59 -18.09
CA PRO A 18 -5.02 -5.62 -17.67
C PRO A 18 -6.03 -6.25 -16.69
N GLY A 19 -6.51 -5.45 -15.73
CA GLY A 19 -7.42 -5.87 -14.68
C GLY A 19 -6.78 -6.78 -13.63
N MET A 20 -5.45 -6.81 -13.50
CA MET A 20 -4.76 -7.74 -12.61
C MET A 20 -3.54 -7.13 -11.94
N ARG A 21 -3.31 -7.48 -10.66
CA ARG A 21 -2.03 -7.30 -9.96
C ARG A 21 -1.40 -8.69 -9.74
N PRO A 22 -0.54 -9.17 -10.64
CA PRO A 22 0.01 -10.51 -10.56
C PRO A 22 1.04 -10.63 -9.43
N GLN A 23 0.85 -11.59 -8.53
CA GLN A 23 1.73 -11.78 -7.36
C GLN A 23 2.18 -13.23 -7.13
N ALA A 24 1.65 -14.18 -7.91
CA ALA A 24 2.04 -15.59 -7.86
C ALA A 24 2.24 -16.16 -9.26
N LEU A 25 3.28 -16.97 -9.43
CA LEU A 25 3.63 -17.64 -10.68
C LEU A 25 3.92 -19.12 -10.45
N ALA A 26 3.46 -19.98 -11.38
CA ALA A 26 3.85 -21.39 -11.42
C ALA A 26 4.06 -21.84 -12.87
N LEU A 27 5.21 -22.45 -13.14
CA LEU A 27 5.51 -23.07 -14.45
C LEU A 27 5.16 -24.56 -14.40
N SER A 28 4.44 -25.06 -15.39
CA SER A 28 4.13 -26.49 -15.48
C SER A 28 5.41 -27.34 -15.56
N PRO A 29 5.39 -28.59 -15.05
CA PRO A 29 6.58 -29.46 -15.05
C PRO A 29 7.16 -29.73 -16.45
N ASP A 30 6.32 -29.69 -17.48
CA ASP A 30 6.74 -29.85 -18.90
C ASP A 30 7.14 -28.51 -19.56
N GLY A 31 7.02 -27.39 -18.85
CA GLY A 31 7.38 -26.06 -19.33
C GLY A 31 6.48 -25.50 -20.42
N LYS A 32 5.22 -25.99 -20.55
CA LYS A 32 4.31 -25.57 -21.62
C LYS A 32 3.22 -24.60 -21.16
N LEU A 33 2.96 -24.51 -19.87
CA LEU A 33 2.01 -23.57 -19.28
C LEU A 33 2.69 -22.75 -18.18
N LEU A 34 2.39 -21.46 -18.15
CA LEU A 34 2.69 -20.58 -17.03
C LEU A 34 1.37 -20.11 -16.42
N ALA A 35 1.11 -20.50 -15.18
CA ALA A 35 -0.04 -20.05 -14.41
C ALA A 35 0.33 -18.76 -13.68
N VAL A 36 -0.61 -17.80 -13.62
CA VAL A 36 -0.47 -16.49 -13.00
C VAL A 36 -1.70 -16.21 -12.17
N ALA A 37 -1.52 -15.78 -10.93
CA ALA A 37 -2.60 -15.39 -10.03
C ALA A 37 -2.22 -14.11 -9.24
N GLY A 38 -3.22 -13.44 -8.70
CA GLY A 38 -3.05 -12.20 -7.93
C GLY A 38 -4.39 -11.57 -7.59
N LYS A 39 -4.46 -10.22 -7.56
CA LYS A 39 -5.74 -9.51 -7.46
C LYS A 39 -6.48 -9.66 -8.79
N THR A 40 -7.32 -10.66 -8.85
CA THR A 40 -8.25 -10.99 -9.94
C THR A 40 -9.08 -12.21 -9.52
N HIS A 41 -10.30 -12.33 -10.03
CA HIS A 41 -11.17 -13.47 -9.80
C HIS A 41 -10.94 -14.64 -10.78
N GLU A 42 -9.80 -14.64 -11.46
CA GLU A 42 -9.45 -15.62 -12.48
C GLU A 42 -8.03 -16.17 -12.28
N LEU A 43 -7.82 -17.40 -12.73
CA LEU A 43 -6.50 -17.93 -13.00
C LEU A 43 -6.11 -17.60 -14.45
N VAL A 44 -5.03 -16.86 -14.64
CA VAL A 44 -4.53 -16.54 -15.98
C VAL A 44 -3.52 -17.58 -16.41
N VAL A 45 -3.72 -18.18 -17.59
CA VAL A 45 -2.83 -19.19 -18.18
C VAL A 45 -2.13 -18.60 -19.40
N VAL A 46 -0.81 -18.65 -19.39
CA VAL A 46 0.05 -18.03 -20.40
C VAL A 46 0.87 -19.10 -21.14
N ASP A 47 1.02 -18.93 -22.45
CA ASP A 47 2.03 -19.65 -23.26
C ASP A 47 3.42 -19.11 -22.91
N PRO A 48 4.28 -19.90 -22.23
CA PRO A 48 5.59 -19.41 -21.83
C PRO A 48 6.54 -19.16 -23.03
N ALA A 49 6.31 -19.82 -24.19
CA ALA A 49 7.15 -19.62 -25.35
C ALA A 49 6.82 -18.34 -26.12
N GLY A 50 5.52 -18.07 -26.33
CA GLY A 50 5.03 -16.90 -27.07
C GLY A 50 4.73 -15.70 -26.19
N LEU A 51 4.79 -15.85 -24.87
CA LEU A 51 4.41 -14.84 -23.87
C LEU A 51 3.04 -14.21 -24.21
N ARG A 52 2.01 -15.05 -24.30
CA ARG A 52 0.63 -14.65 -24.64
C ARG A 52 -0.38 -15.37 -23.75
N VAL A 53 -1.45 -14.69 -23.38
CA VAL A 53 -2.56 -15.30 -22.64
C VAL A 53 -3.22 -16.38 -23.50
N LEU A 54 -3.32 -17.59 -22.98
CA LEU A 54 -4.03 -18.71 -23.57
C LEU A 54 -5.46 -18.78 -23.05
N GLN A 55 -5.64 -18.64 -21.74
CA GLN A 55 -6.94 -18.73 -21.07
C GLN A 55 -7.00 -17.79 -19.87
N ARG A 56 -8.21 -17.31 -19.57
CA ARG A 56 -8.63 -16.81 -18.28
C ARG A 56 -9.67 -17.76 -17.72
N VAL A 57 -9.44 -18.33 -16.56
CA VAL A 57 -10.24 -19.40 -15.99
C VAL A 57 -10.80 -18.92 -14.66
N ALA A 58 -12.13 -18.78 -14.60
CA ALA A 58 -12.82 -18.38 -13.39
C ALA A 58 -12.52 -19.33 -12.22
N LEU A 59 -12.41 -18.78 -11.01
CA LEU A 59 -12.20 -19.56 -9.80
C LEU A 59 -13.43 -20.42 -9.50
N PRO A 60 -13.28 -21.71 -9.14
CA PRO A 60 -14.42 -22.54 -8.73
C PRO A 60 -15.06 -22.05 -7.45
N ALA A 61 -16.41 -22.11 -7.36
CA ALA A 61 -17.17 -21.69 -6.19
C ALA A 61 -16.72 -22.41 -4.91
N GLU A 62 -16.93 -21.79 -3.75
CA GLU A 62 -16.52 -22.33 -2.44
C GLU A 62 -17.09 -23.73 -2.14
N GLY A 63 -18.26 -24.05 -2.61
CA GLY A 63 -18.89 -25.38 -2.44
C GLY A 63 -18.60 -26.37 -3.55
N ALA A 64 -17.81 -26.04 -4.56
CA ALA A 64 -17.52 -26.89 -5.71
C ALA A 64 -16.76 -28.17 -5.29
N ARG A 65 -17.23 -29.33 -5.73
CA ARG A 65 -16.62 -30.64 -5.46
C ARG A 65 -16.20 -31.32 -6.75
N GLU A 66 -15.14 -32.12 -6.71
CA GLU A 66 -14.74 -32.92 -7.85
C GLU A 66 -15.85 -33.93 -8.22
N PRO A 67 -16.24 -34.01 -9.51
CA PRO A 67 -17.23 -34.96 -9.96
C PRO A 67 -16.81 -36.40 -9.67
N ALA A 68 -17.79 -37.27 -9.32
CA ALA A 68 -17.53 -38.69 -9.14
C ALA A 68 -17.02 -39.30 -10.45
N PRO A 69 -16.06 -40.27 -10.43
CA PRO A 69 -15.58 -40.95 -11.62
C PRO A 69 -16.74 -41.55 -12.41
N GLY A 70 -16.80 -41.22 -13.72
CA GLY A 70 -17.88 -41.70 -14.60
C GLY A 70 -19.16 -40.86 -14.62
N ALA A 71 -19.24 -39.75 -13.89
CA ALA A 71 -20.34 -38.82 -14.00
C ALA A 71 -20.41 -38.20 -15.40
N VAL A 72 -21.52 -38.31 -16.07
CA VAL A 72 -21.76 -37.82 -17.44
C VAL A 72 -22.27 -36.37 -17.45
N SER A 73 -22.58 -35.77 -16.29
CA SER A 73 -23.13 -34.43 -16.26
C SER A 73 -22.04 -33.38 -16.42
N ALA A 74 -22.23 -32.47 -17.37
CA ALA A 74 -21.48 -31.23 -17.42
C ALA A 74 -21.80 -30.41 -16.14
N HIS A 75 -20.89 -30.36 -15.19
CA HIS A 75 -20.99 -29.41 -14.10
C HIS A 75 -20.84 -28.00 -14.66
N ILE A 76 -21.88 -27.20 -14.54
CA ILE A 76 -21.75 -25.75 -14.65
C ILE A 76 -21.15 -25.30 -13.34
N LEU A 77 -19.86 -25.05 -13.31
CA LEU A 77 -19.23 -24.44 -12.16
C LEU A 77 -19.74 -23.00 -12.04
N LYS A 78 -20.34 -22.70 -10.91
CA LYS A 78 -20.59 -21.30 -10.54
C LYS A 78 -19.23 -20.66 -10.25
N PRO A 79 -18.87 -19.51 -10.84
CA PRO A 79 -17.67 -18.79 -10.50
C PRO A 79 -17.67 -18.31 -9.05
N ASP A 80 -16.48 -18.20 -8.46
CA ASP A 80 -16.29 -17.46 -7.21
C ASP A 80 -15.93 -16.03 -7.58
N GLU A 81 -16.91 -15.15 -7.49
CA GLU A 81 -16.79 -13.72 -7.83
C GLU A 81 -16.08 -12.90 -6.74
N GLU A 82 -15.86 -13.49 -5.55
CA GLU A 82 -15.14 -12.84 -4.42
C GLU A 82 -13.77 -13.48 -4.17
N GLY A 83 -13.44 -14.57 -4.85
CA GLY A 83 -12.19 -15.28 -4.66
C GLY A 83 -11.02 -14.56 -5.34
N GLN A 84 -9.87 -14.51 -4.67
CA GLN A 84 -8.62 -13.96 -5.18
C GLN A 84 -7.44 -14.77 -4.63
N ALA A 85 -6.26 -14.63 -5.25
CA ALA A 85 -5.04 -15.23 -4.71
C ALA A 85 -4.70 -14.63 -3.33
N SER A 86 -4.45 -15.49 -2.35
CA SER A 86 -3.99 -15.05 -1.04
C SER A 86 -2.46 -14.95 -1.02
N PHE A 87 -1.90 -13.75 -0.97
CA PHE A 87 -0.47 -13.40 -0.92
C PHE A 87 0.40 -14.09 -1.98
N THR A 88 0.54 -15.42 -1.90
CA THR A 88 1.27 -16.34 -2.78
C THR A 88 0.54 -17.70 -2.76
N GLY A 89 1.16 -18.77 -3.18
CA GLY A 89 0.56 -20.10 -3.11
C GLY A 89 -0.14 -20.50 -4.40
N LEU A 90 0.66 -20.70 -5.44
CA LEU A 90 0.23 -21.23 -6.72
C LEU A 90 1.21 -22.32 -7.16
N VAL A 91 0.74 -23.57 -7.30
CA VAL A 91 1.61 -24.70 -7.62
C VAL A 91 0.94 -25.68 -8.57
N PHE A 92 1.71 -26.33 -9.42
CA PHE A 92 1.29 -27.51 -10.16
C PHE A 92 1.50 -28.80 -9.36
N SER A 93 0.68 -29.80 -9.62
CA SER A 93 0.99 -31.18 -9.21
C SER A 93 2.25 -31.66 -9.95
N PRO A 94 3.02 -32.60 -9.37
CA PRO A 94 4.25 -33.12 -10.01
C PRO A 94 4.04 -33.72 -11.40
N ASP A 95 2.87 -34.28 -11.69
CA ASP A 95 2.49 -34.81 -12.98
C ASP A 95 1.92 -33.76 -13.96
N GLY A 96 1.75 -32.52 -13.50
CA GLY A 96 1.19 -31.42 -14.27
C GLY A 96 -0.31 -31.46 -14.52
N SER A 97 -1.05 -32.43 -13.94
CA SER A 97 -2.48 -32.61 -14.20
C SER A 97 -3.40 -31.71 -13.37
N ARG A 98 -2.87 -31.03 -12.34
CA ARG A 98 -3.61 -30.16 -11.43
C ARG A 98 -2.85 -28.87 -11.17
N ILE A 99 -3.60 -27.80 -10.86
CA ILE A 99 -3.09 -26.56 -10.31
C ILE A 99 -3.82 -26.29 -8.99
N TYR A 100 -3.09 -25.85 -7.96
CA TYR A 100 -3.62 -25.49 -6.66
C TYR A 100 -3.33 -24.01 -6.40
N LEU A 101 -4.35 -23.26 -5.98
CA LEU A 101 -4.26 -21.82 -5.69
C LEU A 101 -4.80 -21.53 -4.29
N ALA A 102 -4.00 -20.91 -3.45
CA ALA A 102 -4.42 -20.38 -2.16
C ALA A 102 -5.40 -19.21 -2.37
N ASN A 103 -6.58 -19.27 -1.72
CA ASN A 103 -7.66 -18.31 -1.90
C ASN A 103 -7.94 -17.52 -0.62
N VAL A 104 -8.10 -16.20 -0.73
CA VAL A 104 -8.33 -15.27 0.39
C VAL A 104 -9.54 -15.65 1.27
N ASN A 105 -10.53 -16.36 0.71
CA ASN A 105 -11.74 -16.78 1.42
C ASN A 105 -11.56 -18.07 2.24
N GLY A 106 -10.31 -18.48 2.52
CA GLY A 106 -10.02 -19.59 3.43
C GLY A 106 -10.10 -20.96 2.78
N SER A 107 -9.76 -21.07 1.51
CA SER A 107 -9.83 -22.31 0.75
C SER A 107 -8.68 -22.48 -0.22
N ILE A 108 -8.55 -23.67 -0.82
CA ILE A 108 -7.63 -23.95 -1.93
C ILE A 108 -8.45 -24.24 -3.18
N LYS A 109 -8.30 -23.41 -4.21
CA LYS A 109 -8.92 -23.62 -5.51
C LYS A 109 -8.12 -24.66 -6.31
N VAL A 110 -8.81 -25.58 -6.95
CA VAL A 110 -8.19 -26.67 -7.73
C VAL A 110 -8.66 -26.59 -9.16
N PHE A 111 -7.70 -26.68 -10.08
CA PHE A 111 -7.95 -26.69 -11.52
C PHE A 111 -7.42 -27.98 -12.12
N ALA A 112 -8.11 -28.50 -13.11
CA ALA A 112 -7.67 -29.64 -13.93
C ALA A 112 -6.93 -29.14 -15.17
N VAL A 113 -5.86 -29.83 -15.52
CA VAL A 113 -5.09 -29.60 -16.75
C VAL A 113 -5.24 -30.81 -17.64
N SER A 114 -5.83 -30.63 -18.82
CA SER A 114 -6.00 -31.70 -19.78
C SER A 114 -4.68 -32.07 -20.50
N PRO A 115 -4.58 -33.24 -21.14
CA PRO A 115 -3.42 -33.57 -21.97
C PRO A 115 -3.17 -32.63 -23.15
N THR A 116 -4.18 -31.86 -23.55
CA THR A 116 -4.08 -30.80 -24.57
C THR A 116 -3.76 -29.44 -24.00
N HIS A 117 -3.39 -29.36 -22.71
CA HIS A 117 -3.05 -28.14 -21.96
C HIS A 117 -4.22 -27.14 -21.78
N THR A 118 -5.46 -27.64 -21.83
CA THR A 118 -6.64 -26.83 -21.44
C THR A 118 -6.81 -26.88 -19.94
N VAL A 119 -6.98 -25.72 -19.31
CA VAL A 119 -7.18 -25.57 -17.87
C VAL A 119 -8.67 -25.30 -17.60
N THR A 120 -9.23 -26.01 -16.62
CA THR A 120 -10.63 -25.83 -16.18
C THR A 120 -10.70 -25.81 -14.66
N GLY A 121 -11.59 -24.98 -14.08
CA GLY A 121 -11.90 -25.03 -12.65
C GLY A 121 -12.49 -26.40 -12.30
N LEU A 122 -12.06 -26.97 -11.17
CA LEU A 122 -12.47 -28.33 -10.82
C LEU A 122 -13.24 -28.38 -9.52
N CYS A 123 -12.65 -27.94 -8.41
CA CYS A 123 -13.25 -27.98 -7.09
C CYS A 123 -12.55 -27.01 -6.14
N THR A 124 -13.10 -26.89 -4.94
CA THR A 124 -12.52 -26.12 -3.84
C THR A 124 -12.30 -27.02 -2.63
N LEU A 125 -11.09 -27.01 -2.07
CA LEU A 125 -10.74 -27.72 -0.84
C LEU A 125 -10.89 -26.74 0.33
N PRO A 126 -11.84 -26.95 1.26
CA PRO A 126 -12.02 -26.08 2.41
C PRO A 126 -10.88 -26.26 3.42
N LEU A 127 -10.51 -25.19 4.09
CA LEU A 127 -9.63 -25.20 5.24
C LEU A 127 -10.44 -25.15 6.55
N PRO A 128 -9.88 -25.61 7.68
CA PRO A 128 -10.51 -25.47 8.99
C PRO A 128 -10.72 -23.99 9.35
N GLN A 129 -11.84 -23.70 10.01
CA GLN A 129 -12.06 -22.37 10.58
C GLN A 129 -11.11 -22.10 11.72
N VAL A 130 -10.70 -20.83 11.84
CA VAL A 130 -9.85 -20.33 12.92
C VAL A 130 -10.71 -20.04 14.16
N SER A 131 -10.24 -20.44 15.32
CA SER A 131 -10.87 -20.16 16.61
C SER A 131 -10.07 -19.13 17.40
N GLY A 132 -10.76 -18.19 18.03
CA GLY A 132 -10.13 -17.20 18.91
C GLY A 132 -9.70 -15.89 18.24
N ASN A 133 -9.80 -15.81 16.92
CA ASN A 133 -9.50 -14.60 16.14
C ASN A 133 -10.80 -13.89 15.72
N ARG A 134 -10.71 -12.63 15.31
CA ARG A 134 -11.86 -11.85 14.85
C ARG A 134 -12.39 -12.35 13.50
N ARG A 135 -11.50 -12.87 12.64
CA ARG A 135 -11.85 -13.54 11.39
C ARG A 135 -11.92 -15.06 11.63
N LYS A 136 -12.93 -15.73 11.05
CA LYS A 136 -13.13 -17.19 11.14
C LYS A 136 -12.51 -17.95 9.98
N GLU A 137 -12.48 -17.36 8.81
CA GLU A 137 -11.90 -17.94 7.62
C GLU A 137 -10.36 -17.89 7.73
N GLU A 138 -9.71 -19.01 7.42
CA GLU A 138 -8.25 -19.08 7.39
C GLU A 138 -7.68 -18.21 6.25
N ILE A 139 -6.40 -17.89 6.31
CA ILE A 139 -5.66 -17.21 5.26
C ILE A 139 -4.59 -18.17 4.75
N PRO A 140 -4.86 -18.99 3.74
CA PRO A 140 -3.81 -19.82 3.14
C PRO A 140 -2.81 -18.94 2.40
N ALA A 141 -1.52 -19.29 2.47
CA ALA A 141 -0.46 -18.61 1.75
C ALA A 141 0.33 -19.63 0.91
N GLY A 142 1.63 -19.79 1.12
CA GLY A 142 2.46 -20.71 0.37
C GLY A 142 1.94 -22.15 0.33
N LEU A 143 2.11 -22.82 -0.81
CA LEU A 143 1.69 -24.19 -1.08
C LEU A 143 2.88 -25.04 -1.55
N ALA A 144 2.95 -26.30 -1.11
CA ALA A 144 3.89 -27.27 -1.65
C ALA A 144 3.22 -28.66 -1.80
N VAL A 145 3.42 -29.31 -2.92
CA VAL A 145 2.92 -30.67 -3.18
C VAL A 145 4.03 -31.69 -2.94
N SER A 146 3.71 -32.77 -2.25
CA SER A 146 4.65 -33.88 -2.07
C SER A 146 5.08 -34.49 -3.41
N ARG A 147 6.27 -35.07 -3.47
CA ARG A 147 6.83 -35.62 -4.70
C ARG A 147 5.96 -36.72 -5.35
N ASP A 148 5.23 -37.47 -4.54
CA ASP A 148 4.29 -38.51 -4.99
C ASP A 148 2.91 -37.98 -5.40
N GLY A 149 2.69 -36.65 -5.26
CA GLY A 149 1.44 -35.98 -5.64
C GLY A 149 0.26 -36.26 -4.69
N LYS A 150 0.49 -36.89 -3.53
CA LYS A 150 -0.61 -37.32 -2.62
C LYS A 150 -0.91 -36.35 -1.50
N ARG A 151 0.02 -35.45 -1.16
CA ARG A 151 -0.11 -34.50 -0.06
C ARG A 151 0.09 -33.07 -0.54
N LEU A 152 -0.73 -32.17 -0.03
CA LEU A 152 -0.55 -30.72 -0.16
C LEU A 152 -0.22 -30.16 1.22
N TYR A 153 0.86 -29.41 1.28
CA TYR A 153 1.23 -28.65 2.45
C TYR A 153 0.81 -27.20 2.22
N ALA A 154 -0.10 -26.70 3.05
CA ALA A 154 -0.64 -25.33 2.96
C ALA A 154 -0.22 -24.53 4.20
N VAL A 155 0.39 -23.39 3.96
CA VAL A 155 0.69 -22.42 4.99
C VAL A 155 -0.60 -21.74 5.42
N LEU A 156 -0.87 -21.70 6.72
CA LEU A 156 -2.03 -21.08 7.35
C LEU A 156 -1.57 -19.81 8.07
N ASN A 157 -1.66 -18.69 7.36
CA ASN A 157 -1.05 -17.42 7.77
C ASN A 157 -1.71 -16.80 9.00
N LEU A 158 -3.04 -16.97 9.17
CA LEU A 158 -3.76 -16.40 10.31
C LEU A 158 -3.62 -17.22 11.58
N SER A 159 -3.61 -18.55 11.47
CA SER A 159 -3.49 -19.44 12.64
C SER A 159 -2.04 -19.81 12.99
N ASP A 160 -1.06 -19.28 12.26
CA ASP A 160 0.36 -19.52 12.48
C ASP A 160 0.72 -21.01 12.41
N ARG A 161 0.30 -21.71 11.32
CA ARG A 161 0.50 -23.17 11.17
C ARG A 161 0.88 -23.56 9.76
N LEU A 162 1.42 -24.77 9.62
CA LEU A 162 1.50 -25.52 8.37
C LEU A 162 0.53 -26.71 8.45
N ALA A 163 -0.40 -26.84 7.50
CA ALA A 163 -1.30 -27.96 7.38
C ALA A 163 -0.83 -28.96 6.33
N GLU A 164 -1.01 -30.25 6.59
CA GLU A 164 -0.88 -31.33 5.62
C GLU A 164 -2.27 -31.81 5.21
N MET A 165 -2.58 -31.79 3.94
CA MET A 165 -3.84 -32.21 3.36
C MET A 165 -3.64 -33.46 2.50
N ASP A 166 -4.58 -34.40 2.60
CA ASP A 166 -4.68 -35.52 1.69
C ASP A 166 -5.39 -35.08 0.40
N LEU A 167 -4.71 -35.19 -0.73
CA LEU A 167 -5.25 -34.74 -2.00
C LEU A 167 -6.30 -35.68 -2.62
N VAL A 168 -6.47 -36.88 -2.07
CA VAL A 168 -7.52 -37.83 -2.49
C VAL A 168 -8.84 -37.52 -1.78
N THR A 169 -8.76 -37.26 -0.49
CA THR A 169 -9.95 -37.01 0.36
C THR A 169 -10.28 -35.54 0.54
N GLY A 170 -9.32 -34.64 0.28
CA GLY A 170 -9.44 -33.20 0.53
C GLY A 170 -9.42 -32.85 2.02
N GLN A 171 -9.04 -33.75 2.91
CA GLN A 171 -9.04 -33.53 4.35
C GLN A 171 -7.68 -33.09 4.88
N VAL A 172 -7.69 -32.19 5.86
CA VAL A 172 -6.50 -31.89 6.65
C VAL A 172 -6.23 -33.06 7.58
N LEU A 173 -5.05 -33.64 7.48
CA LEU A 173 -4.62 -34.79 8.28
C LEU A 173 -4.00 -34.36 9.61
N ARG A 174 -3.17 -33.30 9.56
CA ARG A 174 -2.46 -32.74 10.72
C ARG A 174 -1.97 -31.32 10.41
N ALA A 175 -1.60 -30.62 11.45
CA ALA A 175 -1.00 -29.29 11.35
C ALA A 175 0.07 -29.09 12.43
N TRP A 176 1.11 -28.32 12.11
CA TRP A 176 2.18 -27.96 13.01
C TRP A 176 2.22 -26.46 13.25
N ASP A 177 2.58 -26.10 14.46
CA ASP A 177 2.80 -24.69 14.81
C ASP A 177 4.03 -24.12 14.10
N THR A 178 3.93 -22.87 13.63
CA THR A 178 5.03 -22.12 13.01
C THR A 178 5.29 -20.82 13.79
N GLY A 179 6.18 -19.96 13.29
CA GLY A 179 6.26 -18.57 13.72
C GLY A 179 5.02 -17.76 13.30
N VAL A 180 5.05 -16.46 13.55
CA VAL A 180 3.93 -15.53 13.30
C VAL A 180 3.82 -15.19 11.81
N ALA A 181 2.58 -15.21 11.29
CA ALA A 181 2.26 -14.89 9.91
C ALA A 181 3.13 -15.66 8.90
N PRO A 182 3.06 -17.01 8.90
CA PRO A 182 3.82 -17.82 7.96
C PRO A 182 3.41 -17.51 6.52
N TYR A 183 4.40 -17.50 5.60
CA TYR A 183 4.18 -17.01 4.24
C TYR A 183 4.42 -18.05 3.15
N GLU A 184 5.59 -18.69 3.13
CA GLU A 184 5.98 -19.61 2.06
C GLU A 184 6.44 -20.95 2.65
N VAL A 185 6.38 -22.04 1.86
CA VAL A 185 6.85 -23.36 2.26
C VAL A 185 7.62 -24.03 1.13
N VAL A 186 8.76 -24.66 1.48
CA VAL A 186 9.51 -25.55 0.59
C VAL A 186 9.81 -26.88 1.25
N LEU A 187 9.80 -27.97 0.47
CA LEU A 187 10.06 -29.33 0.95
C LEU A 187 11.48 -29.77 0.60
N ALA A 188 12.26 -30.17 1.61
CA ALA A 188 13.62 -30.68 1.45
C ALA A 188 13.73 -32.10 2.05
N GLY A 189 13.56 -33.12 1.24
CA GLY A 189 13.45 -34.52 1.71
C GLY A 189 12.21 -34.69 2.58
N ASN A 190 12.41 -35.10 3.85
CA ASN A 190 11.36 -35.26 4.83
C ASN A 190 11.14 -34.01 5.71
N LYS A 191 11.70 -32.88 5.34
CA LYS A 191 11.53 -31.64 6.08
C LYS A 191 10.75 -30.62 5.28
N ALA A 192 9.91 -29.84 5.97
CA ALA A 192 9.34 -28.60 5.47
C ALA A 192 10.05 -27.40 6.12
N TYR A 193 10.32 -26.38 5.33
CA TYR A 193 10.83 -25.06 5.77
C TYR A 193 9.76 -24.05 5.49
N VAL A 194 9.30 -23.33 6.53
CA VAL A 194 8.22 -22.35 6.44
C VAL A 194 8.75 -20.99 6.88
N SER A 195 8.70 -19.99 5.99
CA SER A 195 9.06 -18.62 6.35
C SER A 195 7.94 -17.93 7.12
N ASN A 196 8.30 -17.09 8.08
CA ASN A 196 7.38 -16.38 8.95
C ASN A 196 7.69 -14.89 8.91
N TRP A 197 6.76 -14.09 8.45
CA TRP A 197 6.91 -12.64 8.35
C TRP A 197 7.19 -11.97 9.69
N GLY A 198 6.47 -12.39 10.73
CA GLY A 198 6.56 -11.84 12.08
C GLY A 198 7.62 -12.50 12.97
N GLY A 199 8.37 -13.49 12.47
CA GLY A 199 9.37 -14.18 13.26
C GLY A 199 8.77 -15.16 14.27
N ARG A 200 9.41 -15.30 15.42
CA ARG A 200 8.98 -16.21 16.49
C ARG A 200 7.66 -15.77 17.12
N ARG A 201 6.89 -16.71 17.62
CA ARG A 201 5.72 -16.41 18.46
C ARG A 201 6.13 -15.59 19.68
N PRO A 202 5.33 -14.58 20.08
CA PRO A 202 5.58 -13.83 21.30
C PRO A 202 5.51 -14.72 22.55
N GLU A 203 6.38 -14.42 23.52
CA GLU A 203 6.39 -15.02 24.83
C GLU A 203 6.04 -14.00 25.92
N ALA A 204 5.79 -14.47 27.14
CA ALA A 204 5.50 -13.58 28.25
C ALA A 204 6.65 -12.61 28.51
N GLY A 205 6.38 -11.31 28.51
CA GLY A 205 7.38 -10.25 28.72
C GLY A 205 7.89 -9.60 27.43
N ASP A 206 7.54 -10.13 26.26
CA ASP A 206 7.90 -9.47 25.01
C ASP A 206 7.09 -8.21 24.74
N VAL A 207 7.73 -7.22 24.12
CA VAL A 207 7.03 -6.08 23.55
C VAL A 207 6.36 -6.53 22.26
N THR A 208 5.04 -6.36 22.18
CA THR A 208 4.25 -6.82 21.06
C THR A 208 3.32 -5.73 20.52
N GLY A 209 3.10 -5.76 19.20
CA GLY A 209 2.10 -4.94 18.50
C GLY A 209 1.00 -5.79 17.88
N PRO A 210 -0.12 -5.17 17.48
CA PRO A 210 -1.15 -5.82 16.66
C PRO A 210 -0.58 -6.32 15.32
N ALA A 211 -1.19 -7.39 14.79
CA ALA A 211 -0.81 -7.97 13.50
C ALA A 211 -2.05 -8.47 12.71
N GLY A 212 -3.15 -7.72 12.78
CA GLY A 212 -4.43 -8.03 12.13
C GLY A 212 -5.25 -9.10 12.87
N HIS A 213 -6.56 -8.98 12.81
CA HIS A 213 -7.58 -9.92 13.34
C HIS A 213 -7.35 -10.42 14.78
N GLY A 214 -6.76 -9.58 15.65
CA GLY A 214 -6.49 -9.94 17.04
C GLY A 214 -5.20 -10.73 17.27
N THR A 215 -4.42 -10.99 16.23
CA THR A 215 -3.08 -11.60 16.34
C THR A 215 -2.05 -10.56 16.83
N ARG A 216 -0.91 -11.03 17.30
CA ARG A 216 0.17 -10.17 17.81
C ARG A 216 1.52 -10.61 17.29
N VAL A 217 2.41 -9.65 17.10
CA VAL A 217 3.79 -9.83 16.64
C VAL A 217 4.76 -9.13 17.58
N ARG A 218 6.00 -9.63 17.68
CA ARG A 218 7.10 -8.94 18.36
C ARG A 218 7.46 -7.65 17.62
N VAL A 219 7.58 -6.55 18.36
CA VAL A 219 7.95 -5.26 17.82
C VAL A 219 9.16 -4.68 18.52
N ASP A 220 9.86 -3.76 17.89
CA ASP A 220 10.88 -3.00 18.59
C ASP A 220 10.21 -2.03 19.62
N PRO A 221 10.84 -1.83 20.79
CA PRO A 221 10.18 -1.10 21.89
C PRO A 221 10.09 0.42 21.67
N VAL A 222 10.75 0.95 20.64
CA VAL A 222 10.80 2.41 20.39
C VAL A 222 9.77 2.82 19.33
N ARG A 223 9.76 2.13 18.19
CA ARG A 223 8.92 2.49 17.04
C ARG A 223 7.68 1.61 16.92
N HIS A 224 7.62 0.50 17.65
CA HIS A 224 6.52 -0.47 17.61
C HIS A 224 6.27 -1.09 16.24
N ILE A 225 7.34 -1.33 15.48
CA ILE A 225 7.36 -1.97 14.17
C ILE A 225 7.82 -3.42 14.31
N ALA A 226 7.31 -4.35 13.52
CA ALA A 226 7.72 -5.76 13.55
C ALA A 226 9.25 -5.92 13.44
N SER A 227 9.83 -6.66 14.38
CA SER A 227 11.29 -6.65 14.64
C SER A 227 12.01 -7.90 14.18
N GLU A 228 11.29 -8.97 13.81
CA GLU A 228 11.86 -10.28 13.53
C GLU A 228 11.43 -10.83 12.16
N GLY A 229 12.08 -11.91 11.76
CA GLY A 229 11.73 -12.84 10.72
C GLY A 229 12.37 -14.18 11.04
N SER A 230 11.74 -15.28 10.65
CA SER A 230 12.23 -16.62 10.95
C SER A 230 11.84 -17.66 9.90
N VAL A 231 12.40 -18.85 10.03
CA VAL A 231 11.99 -20.04 9.30
C VAL A 231 11.78 -21.19 10.28
N THR A 232 10.57 -21.72 10.32
CA THR A 232 10.25 -22.93 11.07
C THR A 232 10.65 -24.16 10.28
N VAL A 233 11.37 -25.09 10.90
CA VAL A 233 11.74 -26.39 10.32
C VAL A 233 10.89 -27.47 10.93
N ILE A 234 10.19 -28.24 10.09
CA ILE A 234 9.30 -29.32 10.50
C ILE A 234 9.80 -30.66 9.94
N ASP A 235 9.99 -31.65 10.80
CA ASP A 235 10.25 -33.05 10.41
C ASP A 235 8.89 -33.72 10.13
N LEU A 236 8.56 -33.87 8.87
CA LEU A 236 7.29 -34.43 8.43
C LEU A 236 7.14 -35.91 8.76
N ALA A 237 8.26 -36.68 8.77
CA ALA A 237 8.25 -38.09 9.14
C ALA A 237 8.19 -38.29 10.66
N GLY A 238 8.91 -37.45 11.40
CA GLY A 238 8.92 -37.46 12.87
C GLY A 238 7.74 -36.73 13.50
N ASP A 239 6.87 -36.13 12.73
CA ASP A 239 5.65 -35.42 13.16
C ASP A 239 5.90 -34.32 14.22
N ARG A 240 6.91 -33.50 14.00
CA ARG A 240 7.31 -32.48 14.98
C ARG A 240 8.01 -31.27 14.39
N VAL A 241 7.85 -30.14 15.03
CA VAL A 241 8.70 -28.98 14.80
C VAL A 241 10.08 -29.25 15.34
N VAL A 242 11.10 -29.08 14.52
CA VAL A 242 12.51 -29.35 14.88
C VAL A 242 13.20 -28.11 15.40
N ARG A 243 12.96 -26.97 14.74
CA ARG A 243 13.70 -25.75 15.00
C ARG A 243 13.01 -24.53 14.46
N GLU A 244 13.20 -23.41 15.15
CA GLU A 244 12.94 -22.06 14.65
C GLU A 244 14.29 -21.41 14.34
N ILE A 245 14.50 -20.99 13.10
CA ILE A 245 15.74 -20.38 12.61
C ILE A 245 15.50 -18.89 12.44
N MET A 246 16.21 -18.06 13.19
CA MET A 246 16.15 -16.61 13.01
C MET A 246 16.83 -16.21 11.71
N THR A 247 16.18 -15.31 10.96
CA THR A 247 16.64 -14.75 9.69
C THR A 247 16.68 -13.23 9.75
N GLY A 248 16.72 -12.55 8.61
CA GLY A 248 16.38 -11.12 8.56
C GLY A 248 14.88 -10.90 8.75
N ARG A 249 14.48 -9.66 8.99
CA ARG A 249 13.09 -9.26 9.24
C ARG A 249 12.22 -9.54 8.01
N HIS A 250 10.96 -9.90 8.24
CA HIS A 250 9.94 -10.18 7.23
C HIS A 250 10.44 -11.25 6.25
N ALA A 251 10.65 -12.48 6.74
CA ALA A 251 11.06 -13.62 5.92
C ALA A 251 9.93 -14.01 4.96
N SER A 252 10.11 -13.70 3.67
CA SER A 252 9.13 -13.88 2.59
C SER A 252 9.42 -15.13 1.75
N GLY A 253 9.66 -14.98 0.44
CA GLY A 253 9.84 -16.07 -0.49
C GLY A 253 11.00 -17.01 -0.19
N LEU A 254 10.80 -18.29 -0.45
CA LEU A 254 11.75 -19.36 -0.26
C LEU A 254 12.13 -20.03 -1.57
N ALA A 255 13.37 -20.48 -1.71
CA ALA A 255 13.79 -21.37 -2.79
C ALA A 255 14.72 -22.46 -2.28
N LEU A 256 14.42 -23.72 -2.60
CA LEU A 256 15.31 -24.86 -2.37
C LEU A 256 16.33 -24.96 -3.52
N SER A 257 17.60 -25.05 -3.19
CA SER A 257 18.63 -25.30 -4.20
C SER A 257 18.42 -26.65 -4.90
N PRO A 258 18.76 -26.80 -6.20
CA PRO A 258 18.49 -28.03 -6.97
C PRO A 258 19.12 -29.29 -6.38
N ASN A 259 20.19 -29.17 -5.60
CA ASN A 259 20.85 -30.27 -4.91
C ASN A 259 20.23 -30.56 -3.53
N GLY A 260 19.19 -29.83 -3.11
CA GLY A 260 18.49 -29.99 -1.84
C GLY A 260 19.28 -29.58 -0.58
N ARG A 261 20.45 -28.95 -0.72
CA ARG A 261 21.35 -28.65 0.41
C ARG A 261 21.15 -27.30 1.06
N TYR A 262 20.49 -26.37 0.36
CA TYR A 262 20.34 -25.01 0.84
C TYR A 262 18.92 -24.49 0.54
N VAL A 263 18.39 -23.72 1.49
CA VAL A 263 17.19 -22.91 1.30
C VAL A 263 17.63 -21.44 1.32
N ALA A 264 17.29 -20.72 0.28
CA ALA A 264 17.42 -19.26 0.24
C ALA A 264 16.12 -18.62 0.74
N VAL A 265 16.23 -17.66 1.63
CA VAL A 265 15.13 -16.93 2.26
C VAL A 265 15.25 -15.45 1.92
N ALA A 266 14.24 -14.85 1.31
CA ALA A 266 14.20 -13.40 1.08
C ALA A 266 13.71 -12.69 2.34
N ASN A 267 14.48 -11.73 2.87
CA ASN A 267 14.16 -10.95 4.06
C ASN A 267 13.76 -9.54 3.63
N ALA A 268 12.48 -9.34 3.34
CA ALA A 268 11.99 -8.13 2.66
C ALA A 268 12.19 -6.84 3.46
N ALA A 269 12.18 -6.92 4.78
CA ALA A 269 12.38 -5.78 5.68
C ALA A 269 13.83 -5.61 6.17
N SER A 270 14.78 -6.35 5.59
CA SER A 270 16.22 -6.26 5.90
C SER A 270 17.12 -6.08 4.69
N ASP A 271 16.57 -6.10 3.47
CA ASP A 271 17.33 -6.06 2.21
C ASP A 271 18.40 -7.17 2.12
N THR A 272 18.13 -8.35 2.67
CA THR A 272 19.07 -9.46 2.70
C THR A 272 18.44 -10.77 2.26
N LEU A 273 19.28 -11.74 1.96
CA LEU A 273 18.90 -13.13 1.83
C LEU A 273 19.64 -13.94 2.92
N SER A 274 18.89 -14.82 3.61
CA SER A 274 19.49 -15.80 4.51
C SER A 274 19.62 -17.14 3.79
N ILE A 275 20.80 -17.76 3.84
CA ILE A 275 21.05 -19.08 3.25
C ILE A 275 21.12 -20.12 4.36
N ILE A 276 20.13 -21.01 4.39
CA ILE A 276 20.01 -22.07 5.38
C ILE A 276 20.59 -23.38 4.82
N ASN A 277 21.47 -24.02 5.57
CA ASN A 277 21.97 -25.36 5.26
C ASN A 277 20.97 -26.41 5.76
N THR A 278 20.38 -27.21 4.88
CA THR A 278 19.31 -28.18 5.21
C THR A 278 19.74 -29.37 6.04
N ARG A 279 21.05 -29.65 6.12
CA ARG A 279 21.58 -30.73 6.97
C ARG A 279 21.77 -30.29 8.43
N ARG A 280 22.13 -29.01 8.63
CA ARG A 280 22.42 -28.45 9.94
C ARG A 280 21.24 -27.62 10.50
N ASP A 281 20.30 -27.24 9.64
CA ASP A 281 19.19 -26.37 9.96
C ASP A 281 19.66 -25.04 10.60
N GLU A 282 20.61 -24.37 9.94
CA GLU A 282 21.19 -23.11 10.40
C GLU A 282 21.55 -22.20 9.24
N VAL A 283 21.50 -20.88 9.45
CA VAL A 283 21.98 -19.88 8.52
C VAL A 283 23.49 -19.98 8.39
N VAL A 284 23.99 -20.17 7.18
CA VAL A 284 25.43 -20.26 6.87
C VAL A 284 25.96 -19.05 6.13
N GLU A 285 25.10 -18.21 5.60
CA GLU A 285 25.44 -16.98 4.90
C GLU A 285 24.28 -16.00 4.91
N THR A 286 24.59 -14.70 4.99
CA THR A 286 23.65 -13.61 4.74
C THR A 286 24.18 -12.79 3.57
N ILE A 287 23.36 -12.59 2.53
CA ILE A 287 23.72 -11.90 1.29
C ILE A 287 22.93 -10.59 1.23
N TRP A 288 23.58 -9.47 0.95
CA TRP A 288 22.89 -8.22 0.66
C TRP A 288 22.21 -8.23 -0.71
N ALA A 289 20.93 -7.82 -0.76
CA ALA A 289 20.16 -7.68 -1.98
C ALA A 289 20.33 -6.30 -2.62
N ARG A 290 20.72 -5.28 -1.84
CA ARG A 290 21.07 -3.93 -2.29
C ARG A 290 22.53 -3.86 -2.75
N GLN A 291 22.90 -2.76 -3.42
CA GLN A 291 24.20 -2.65 -4.10
C GLN A 291 25.38 -2.69 -3.14
N THR A 292 25.27 -1.98 -2.01
CA THR A 292 26.27 -2.01 -0.93
C THR A 292 25.59 -2.13 0.44
N PRO A 293 26.27 -2.68 1.45
CA PRO A 293 25.76 -2.70 2.82
C PRO A 293 25.51 -1.30 3.39
N ALA A 294 26.20 -0.28 2.87
CA ALA A 294 26.08 1.11 3.32
C ALA A 294 24.87 1.84 2.74
N ASP A 295 24.24 1.30 1.70
CA ASP A 295 23.04 1.90 1.13
C ASP A 295 21.90 1.89 2.15
N LEU A 296 20.99 2.85 2.05
CA LEU A 296 19.76 2.86 2.83
C LEU A 296 18.88 1.64 2.50
N PHE A 297 17.97 1.32 3.41
CA PHE A 297 16.91 0.34 3.19
C PHE A 297 16.07 0.71 1.96
N GLY A 298 15.61 -0.28 1.19
CA GLY A 298 14.73 -0.02 0.05
C GLY A 298 14.91 -0.96 -1.14
N ALA A 299 15.50 -2.14 -0.98
CA ALA A 299 15.50 -3.17 -2.03
C ALA A 299 14.24 -4.05 -1.98
N SER A 300 13.76 -4.37 -0.79
CA SER A 300 12.60 -5.27 -0.54
C SER A 300 12.68 -6.59 -1.32
N PRO A 301 13.70 -7.44 -1.07
CA PRO A 301 13.75 -8.77 -1.69
C PRO A 301 12.57 -9.61 -1.22
N ASN A 302 11.79 -10.20 -2.16
CA ASN A 302 10.53 -10.83 -1.80
C ASN A 302 10.28 -12.22 -2.44
N ALA A 303 10.83 -12.49 -3.60
CA ALA A 303 10.73 -13.77 -4.29
C ALA A 303 12.09 -14.19 -4.83
N VAL A 304 12.37 -15.48 -4.78
CA VAL A 304 13.70 -16.03 -5.13
C VAL A 304 13.57 -17.32 -5.94
N VAL A 305 14.51 -17.57 -6.86
CA VAL A 305 14.58 -18.83 -7.62
C VAL A 305 16.02 -19.14 -8.01
N PHE A 306 16.39 -20.43 -7.95
CA PHE A 306 17.67 -20.92 -8.46
C PHE A 306 17.62 -21.25 -9.96
N ASP A 307 18.74 -21.08 -10.64
CA ASP A 307 18.94 -21.73 -11.93
C ASP A 307 19.04 -23.26 -11.77
N ARG A 308 18.89 -24.01 -12.87
CA ARG A 308 18.96 -25.49 -12.86
C ARG A 308 20.27 -26.03 -12.28
N ALA A 309 21.37 -25.31 -12.44
CA ALA A 309 22.68 -25.73 -11.97
C ALA A 309 22.93 -25.39 -10.49
N GLY A 310 22.06 -24.61 -9.86
CA GLY A 310 22.21 -24.13 -8.49
C GLY A 310 23.44 -23.22 -8.32
N ARG A 311 23.83 -22.50 -9.36
CA ARG A 311 24.97 -21.56 -9.34
C ARG A 311 24.57 -20.11 -9.44
N THR A 312 23.34 -19.86 -9.91
CA THR A 312 22.74 -18.53 -9.95
C THR A 312 21.48 -18.52 -9.14
N LEU A 313 21.35 -17.53 -8.24
CA LEU A 313 20.15 -17.22 -7.52
C LEU A 313 19.61 -15.89 -8.05
N PHE A 314 18.36 -15.86 -8.50
CA PHE A 314 17.63 -14.67 -8.89
C PHE A 314 16.74 -14.23 -7.76
N VAL A 315 16.67 -12.93 -7.48
CA VAL A 315 15.85 -12.33 -6.41
C VAL A 315 15.08 -11.13 -6.94
N CYS A 316 13.76 -11.10 -6.74
CA CYS A 316 12.95 -9.92 -6.98
C CYS A 316 13.21 -8.88 -5.89
N ASN A 317 13.80 -7.74 -6.25
CA ASN A 317 13.93 -6.56 -5.42
C ASN A 317 12.74 -5.63 -5.72
N GLY A 318 11.64 -5.80 -4.98
CA GLY A 318 10.34 -5.20 -5.28
C GLY A 318 10.40 -3.69 -5.48
N THR A 319 10.90 -2.96 -4.51
CA THR A 319 10.95 -1.49 -4.54
C THR A 319 12.06 -0.93 -5.43
N GLN A 320 13.03 -1.76 -5.83
CA GLN A 320 14.05 -1.37 -6.81
C GLN A 320 13.62 -1.62 -8.27
N ASN A 321 12.46 -2.19 -8.52
CA ASN A 321 11.96 -2.55 -9.85
C ASN A 321 12.98 -3.39 -10.64
N ALA A 322 13.63 -4.33 -9.97
CA ALA A 322 14.73 -5.09 -10.55
C ALA A 322 14.81 -6.53 -10.02
N VAL A 323 15.44 -7.39 -10.81
CA VAL A 323 15.82 -8.73 -10.37
C VAL A 323 17.33 -8.75 -10.11
N GLY A 324 17.71 -9.01 -8.85
CA GLY A 324 19.11 -9.23 -8.48
C GLY A 324 19.61 -10.58 -8.99
N VAL A 325 20.81 -10.58 -9.59
CA VAL A 325 21.50 -11.78 -10.07
C VAL A 325 22.68 -12.08 -9.15
N ILE A 326 22.59 -13.18 -8.41
CA ILE A 326 23.60 -13.56 -7.41
C ILE A 326 24.37 -14.79 -7.92
N ALA A 327 25.68 -14.67 -8.00
CA ALA A 327 26.54 -15.85 -8.15
C ALA A 327 26.54 -16.59 -6.82
N PHE A 328 25.88 -17.74 -6.78
CA PHE A 328 25.67 -18.53 -5.59
C PHE A 328 26.86 -19.48 -5.35
N ALA A 329 27.54 -19.24 -4.27
CA ALA A 329 28.64 -20.07 -3.76
C ALA A 329 28.62 -19.95 -2.23
N PRO A 330 27.93 -20.83 -1.50
CA PRO A 330 27.66 -20.72 -0.08
C PRO A 330 28.90 -20.35 0.76
N GLY A 331 28.80 -19.27 1.53
CA GLY A 331 29.89 -18.62 2.26
C GLY A 331 30.68 -17.57 1.43
N HIS A 332 30.43 -17.46 0.12
CA HIS A 332 31.12 -16.53 -0.79
C HIS A 332 30.20 -16.02 -1.90
N SER A 333 28.89 -16.04 -1.69
CA SER A 333 27.92 -15.59 -2.69
C SER A 333 28.02 -14.08 -2.92
N LYS A 334 27.78 -13.61 -4.14
CA LYS A 334 27.92 -12.19 -4.50
C LYS A 334 26.82 -11.75 -5.46
N LEU A 335 26.21 -10.62 -5.17
CA LEU A 335 25.40 -9.88 -6.12
C LEU A 335 26.28 -9.45 -7.32
N LYS A 336 25.91 -9.86 -8.53
CA LYS A 336 26.64 -9.59 -9.76
C LYS A 336 26.08 -8.41 -10.53
N GLY A 337 24.81 -8.13 -10.37
CA GLY A 337 24.13 -7.04 -11.02
C GLY A 337 22.62 -7.16 -10.93
N LEU A 338 21.96 -6.25 -11.63
CA LEU A 338 20.51 -6.10 -11.65
C LEU A 338 19.98 -6.25 -13.07
N ILE A 339 18.82 -6.88 -13.20
CA ILE A 339 18.01 -6.90 -14.43
C ILE A 339 16.83 -5.97 -14.17
N PRO A 340 16.63 -4.85 -14.89
CA PRO A 340 15.46 -4.01 -14.73
C PRO A 340 14.19 -4.79 -15.03
N ALA A 341 13.21 -4.68 -14.16
CA ALA A 341 11.88 -5.31 -14.26
C ALA A 341 10.78 -4.24 -14.38
N GLY A 342 9.52 -4.67 -14.37
CA GLY A 342 8.41 -3.74 -14.21
C GLY A 342 8.30 -3.18 -12.79
N TRP A 343 7.26 -2.39 -12.55
CA TRP A 343 7.03 -1.77 -11.26
C TRP A 343 6.60 -2.83 -10.23
N PHE A 344 7.38 -3.00 -9.20
CA PHE A 344 7.29 -3.96 -8.13
C PHE A 344 7.25 -5.43 -8.59
N PRO A 345 8.41 -6.05 -8.97
CA PRO A 345 8.50 -7.48 -9.20
C PRO A 345 8.17 -8.25 -7.92
N GLY A 346 7.09 -9.07 -7.93
CA GLY A 346 6.54 -9.75 -6.77
C GLY A 346 6.62 -11.28 -6.82
N ALA A 347 6.84 -11.87 -8.01
CA ALA A 347 7.02 -13.31 -8.17
C ALA A 347 7.98 -13.62 -9.31
N ILE A 348 8.68 -14.76 -9.23
CA ILE A 348 9.67 -15.20 -10.21
C ILE A 348 9.70 -16.71 -10.32
N VAL A 349 9.81 -17.22 -11.54
CA VAL A 349 10.09 -18.64 -11.82
C VAL A 349 11.17 -18.78 -12.87
N TYR A 350 11.96 -19.85 -12.79
CA TYR A 350 13.04 -20.16 -13.74
C TYR A 350 12.63 -21.27 -14.68
N ASP A 351 12.72 -21.02 -15.97
CA ASP A 351 12.53 -22.01 -17.03
C ASP A 351 13.87 -22.59 -17.45
N ALA A 352 14.13 -23.81 -17.03
CA ALA A 352 15.37 -24.51 -17.34
C ALA A 352 15.49 -24.87 -18.81
N GLY A 353 14.38 -25.08 -19.50
CA GLY A 353 14.35 -25.43 -20.95
C GLY A 353 14.74 -24.24 -21.82
N ARG A 354 14.38 -23.04 -21.42
CA ARG A 354 14.66 -21.79 -22.14
C ARG A 354 15.80 -20.97 -21.52
N ALA A 355 16.38 -21.42 -20.40
CA ALA A 355 17.38 -20.66 -19.62
C ALA A 355 16.92 -19.22 -19.38
N SER A 356 15.69 -19.05 -18.91
CA SER A 356 15.01 -17.75 -18.78
C SER A 356 14.28 -17.67 -17.46
N VAL A 357 14.01 -16.43 -17.00
CA VAL A 357 13.13 -16.15 -15.87
C VAL A 357 11.85 -15.48 -16.36
N TYR A 358 10.72 -15.86 -15.76
CA TYR A 358 9.47 -15.10 -15.83
C TYR A 358 9.33 -14.33 -14.54
N VAL A 359 9.00 -13.05 -14.65
CA VAL A 359 8.87 -12.14 -13.52
C VAL A 359 7.48 -11.50 -13.59
N ALA A 360 6.70 -11.63 -12.53
CA ALA A 360 5.43 -10.93 -12.38
C ALA A 360 5.68 -9.57 -11.73
N ASN A 361 5.23 -8.50 -12.39
CA ASN A 361 5.32 -7.13 -11.90
C ASN A 361 3.94 -6.69 -11.46
N ILE A 362 3.76 -6.52 -10.15
CA ILE A 362 2.45 -6.26 -9.52
C ILE A 362 1.78 -5.02 -10.11
N LYS A 363 2.56 -3.95 -10.36
CA LYS A 363 2.06 -2.66 -10.88
C LYS A 363 2.48 -2.41 -12.35
N GLY A 364 2.84 -3.43 -13.09
CA GLY A 364 3.17 -3.36 -14.52
C GLY A 364 4.33 -2.43 -14.85
N ILE A 365 4.07 -1.37 -15.59
CA ILE A 365 5.07 -0.31 -15.89
C ILE A 365 4.63 1.06 -15.35
N GLY A 366 3.67 1.08 -14.43
CA GLY A 366 3.14 2.30 -13.81
C GLY A 366 1.95 2.91 -14.54
N PRO A 367 1.44 4.03 -14.01
CA PRO A 367 0.24 4.72 -14.50
C PRO A 367 0.49 5.44 -15.84
N GLY A 368 -0.61 5.88 -16.48
CA GLY A 368 -0.56 6.76 -17.65
C GLY A 368 -0.42 6.02 -18.98
N ARG A 369 -0.86 4.78 -19.07
CA ARG A 369 -0.94 4.06 -20.36
C ARG A 369 -2.17 4.49 -21.16
N PRO A 370 -2.04 4.65 -22.48
CA PRO A 370 -3.21 4.79 -23.32
C PRO A 370 -4.02 3.48 -23.32
N ASN A 371 -5.33 3.61 -23.15
CA ASN A 371 -6.26 2.52 -23.40
C ASN A 371 -6.09 2.04 -24.84
N ARG A 372 -5.85 0.74 -25.00
CA ARG A 372 -5.56 0.15 -26.33
C ARG A 372 -6.74 0.26 -27.30
N THR A 373 -7.95 0.33 -26.79
CA THR A 373 -9.17 0.44 -27.60
C THR A 373 -9.47 1.87 -28.00
N THR A 374 -9.31 2.81 -27.05
CA THR A 374 -9.70 4.23 -27.25
C THR A 374 -8.52 5.13 -27.61
N GLY A 375 -7.28 4.69 -27.36
CA GLY A 375 -6.05 5.48 -27.52
C GLY A 375 -5.93 6.63 -26.49
N LYS A 376 -6.88 6.74 -25.54
CA LYS A 376 -6.85 7.74 -24.48
C LYS A 376 -6.13 7.18 -23.26
N PRO A 377 -5.50 8.03 -22.46
CA PRO A 377 -4.93 7.61 -21.18
C PRO A 377 -6.00 6.96 -20.29
N GLU A 378 -5.58 6.11 -19.38
CA GLU A 378 -6.46 5.53 -18.37
C GLU A 378 -6.27 6.29 -17.07
N PHE A 379 -7.37 6.69 -16.45
CA PHE A 379 -7.41 7.84 -15.56
C PHE A 379 -7.96 7.53 -14.18
N ASN A 380 -8.01 6.23 -13.85
CA ASN A 380 -8.42 5.76 -12.56
C ASN A 380 -7.26 4.94 -11.95
N SER A 381 -6.92 5.17 -10.69
CA SER A 381 -5.80 4.48 -10.03
C SER A 381 -6.03 2.98 -9.87
N HIS A 382 -7.27 2.52 -9.90
CA HIS A 382 -7.66 1.11 -9.82
C HIS A 382 -7.76 0.40 -11.17
N GLN A 383 -7.49 1.08 -12.27
CA GLN A 383 -7.28 0.44 -13.56
C GLN A 383 -5.94 -0.30 -13.54
N TYR A 384 -5.91 -1.48 -12.93
CA TYR A 384 -4.68 -2.24 -12.72
C TYR A 384 -4.11 -2.79 -14.02
N TYR A 385 -2.83 -2.60 -14.22
CA TYR A 385 -2.08 -3.08 -15.37
C TYR A 385 -0.81 -3.78 -14.92
N GLY A 386 -0.97 -4.93 -14.27
CA GLY A 386 0.15 -5.80 -14.01
C GLY A 386 0.81 -6.30 -15.31
N SER A 387 1.98 -6.86 -15.20
CA SER A 387 2.68 -7.41 -16.37
C SER A 387 3.55 -8.61 -16.04
N LEU A 388 3.89 -9.39 -17.07
CA LEU A 388 4.93 -10.40 -17.01
C LEU A 388 6.12 -9.97 -17.86
N CYS A 389 7.32 -10.15 -17.35
CA CYS A 389 8.56 -10.08 -18.16
C CYS A 389 9.12 -11.49 -18.38
N LEU A 390 9.55 -11.75 -19.59
CA LEU A 390 10.37 -12.91 -19.96
C LEU A 390 11.78 -12.43 -20.25
N VAL A 391 12.72 -12.83 -19.42
CA VAL A 391 14.12 -12.41 -19.55
C VAL A 391 15.02 -13.63 -19.65
N ARG A 392 15.76 -13.76 -20.75
CA ARG A 392 16.80 -14.76 -20.86
C ARG A 392 17.93 -14.44 -19.87
N ALA A 393 18.50 -15.46 -19.23
CA ALA A 393 19.65 -15.29 -18.36
C ALA A 393 20.79 -14.55 -19.09
N PRO A 394 21.17 -13.34 -18.64
CA PRO A 394 22.09 -12.48 -19.39
C PRO A 394 23.54 -12.95 -19.30
N SER A 395 24.33 -12.67 -20.32
CA SER A 395 25.79 -12.76 -20.27
C SER A 395 26.35 -11.71 -19.30
N ALA A 396 27.61 -11.83 -18.90
CA ALA A 396 28.24 -10.88 -17.98
C ALA A 396 28.24 -9.43 -18.53
N SER A 397 28.49 -9.25 -19.82
CA SER A 397 28.49 -7.93 -20.47
C SER A 397 27.10 -7.34 -20.56
N GLU A 398 26.10 -8.16 -20.85
CA GLU A 398 24.70 -7.74 -20.87
C GLU A 398 24.20 -7.40 -19.47
N LEU A 399 24.50 -8.22 -18.46
CA LEU A 399 24.16 -7.92 -17.06
C LEU A 399 24.77 -6.58 -16.61
N ALA A 400 26.01 -6.29 -16.98
CA ALA A 400 26.62 -5.00 -16.65
C ALA A 400 25.88 -3.81 -17.29
N ARG A 401 25.40 -3.97 -18.53
CA ARG A 401 24.57 -2.96 -19.20
C ARG A 401 23.22 -2.79 -18.52
N LEU A 402 22.53 -3.91 -18.23
CA LEU A 402 21.24 -3.91 -17.54
C LEU A 402 21.34 -3.31 -16.14
N THR A 403 22.43 -3.60 -15.42
CA THR A 403 22.68 -3.02 -14.09
C THR A 403 22.77 -1.51 -14.17
N ARG A 404 23.51 -0.96 -15.13
CA ARG A 404 23.57 0.50 -15.30
C ARG A 404 22.20 1.12 -15.58
N GLN A 405 21.36 0.43 -16.39
CA GLN A 405 20.00 0.88 -16.65
C GLN A 405 19.17 0.87 -15.36
N ALA A 406 19.14 -0.26 -14.62
CA ALA A 406 18.40 -0.36 -13.37
C ALA A 406 18.80 0.72 -12.35
N LEU A 407 20.11 0.97 -12.20
CA LEU A 407 20.61 2.02 -11.31
C LEU A 407 20.20 3.43 -11.75
N ALA A 408 20.16 3.69 -13.07
CA ALA A 408 19.67 4.96 -13.61
C ALA A 408 18.15 5.12 -13.35
N ASP A 409 17.38 4.06 -13.59
CA ASP A 409 15.93 4.03 -13.40
C ASP A 409 15.53 4.27 -11.93
N MET A 410 16.30 3.75 -10.98
CA MET A 410 16.17 4.02 -9.55
C MET A 410 16.69 5.38 -9.12
N ARG A 411 17.31 6.15 -10.01
CA ARG A 411 17.98 7.43 -9.69
C ARG A 411 19.11 7.24 -8.64
N TYR A 412 19.77 6.10 -8.65
CA TYR A 412 20.79 5.71 -7.68
C TYR A 412 21.88 6.77 -7.39
N PRO A 413 22.35 7.58 -8.37
CA PRO A 413 23.28 8.67 -8.07
C PRO A 413 22.76 9.67 -7.03
N ARG A 414 21.43 9.87 -6.92
CA ARG A 414 20.84 10.74 -5.90
C ARG A 414 20.94 10.14 -4.50
N LEU A 415 20.89 8.81 -4.38
CA LEU A 415 21.09 8.13 -3.11
C LEU A 415 22.46 8.47 -2.52
N ALA A 416 23.50 8.43 -3.34
CA ALA A 416 24.85 8.85 -2.92
C ALA A 416 24.92 10.34 -2.55
N GLN A 417 24.20 11.21 -3.28
CA GLN A 417 24.14 12.65 -2.99
C GLN A 417 23.42 12.93 -1.66
N ALA A 418 22.35 12.18 -1.35
CA ALA A 418 21.59 12.35 -0.12
C ALA A 418 22.41 12.10 1.15
N GLY A 419 23.45 11.26 1.07
CA GLY A 419 24.39 10.99 2.16
C GLY A 419 25.56 11.95 2.27
N LEU A 420 25.67 12.97 1.40
CA LEU A 420 26.78 13.92 1.45
C LEU A 420 26.68 14.83 2.71
N PRO A 421 27.81 15.10 3.38
CA PRO A 421 27.84 16.00 4.54
C PRO A 421 27.45 17.42 4.16
N PRO A 422 26.96 18.23 5.12
CA PRO A 422 26.67 19.65 4.88
C PRO A 422 27.92 20.41 4.44
N ARG A 423 27.77 21.36 3.55
CA ARG A 423 28.83 22.25 3.13
C ARG A 423 29.05 23.35 4.19
N PRO A 424 30.28 23.77 4.45
CA PRO A 424 30.51 24.82 5.43
C PRO A 424 29.96 26.17 4.96
N ALA A 425 29.52 27.00 5.92
CA ALA A 425 29.15 28.40 5.71
C ALA A 425 28.04 28.64 4.64
N GLN A 426 27.14 27.70 4.45
CA GLN A 426 25.98 27.91 3.57
C GLN A 426 25.00 28.90 4.21
N PRO A 427 24.48 29.88 3.43
CA PRO A 427 23.41 30.74 3.92
C PRO A 427 22.11 29.93 4.11
N PRO A 428 21.26 30.33 5.09
CA PRO A 428 19.96 29.71 5.24
C PRO A 428 19.10 29.81 3.96
N ARG A 429 18.43 28.71 3.60
CA ARG A 429 17.49 28.63 2.48
C ARG A 429 16.15 28.05 2.95
N PRO A 430 15.04 28.27 2.24
CA PRO A 430 13.78 27.60 2.55
C PRO A 430 13.95 26.07 2.63
N VAL A 431 14.46 25.47 1.59
CA VAL A 431 14.82 24.05 1.55
C VAL A 431 16.32 23.92 1.28
N PRO A 432 17.10 23.43 2.25
CA PRO A 432 18.53 23.19 2.08
C PRO A 432 18.81 22.10 1.04
N GLU A 433 19.98 22.15 0.41
CA GLU A 433 20.36 21.13 -0.59
C GLU A 433 20.89 19.84 0.05
N ARG A 434 21.43 19.93 1.28
CA ARG A 434 21.98 18.79 2.02
C ARG A 434 21.48 18.80 3.46
N VAL A 435 21.36 17.61 4.01
CA VAL A 435 21.04 17.42 5.42
C VAL A 435 22.04 18.16 6.31
N GLY A 436 21.55 18.93 7.29
CA GLY A 436 22.37 19.72 8.21
C GLY A 436 22.79 21.09 7.71
N GLU A 437 22.51 21.47 6.45
CA GLU A 437 22.62 22.87 6.02
C GLU A 437 21.45 23.67 6.64
N PRO A 438 21.63 24.98 6.90
CA PRO A 438 20.62 25.77 7.62
C PRO A 438 19.35 26.02 6.78
N SER A 439 18.18 25.77 7.37
CA SER A 439 16.90 26.16 6.82
C SER A 439 16.43 27.51 7.38
N LEU A 440 15.63 28.26 6.59
CA LEU A 440 14.86 29.41 7.05
C LEU A 440 13.66 29.00 7.93
N PHE A 441 13.22 27.76 7.80
CA PHE A 441 12.13 27.20 8.57
C PHE A 441 12.64 26.45 9.81
N LYS A 442 11.84 26.49 10.86
CA LYS A 442 11.99 25.71 12.10
C LYS A 442 10.85 24.75 12.32
N HIS A 443 9.70 25.06 11.71
CA HIS A 443 8.45 24.37 11.91
C HIS A 443 7.89 23.91 10.57
N VAL A 444 7.45 22.68 10.51
CA VAL A 444 6.69 22.13 9.38
C VAL A 444 5.34 21.67 9.91
N VAL A 445 4.27 22.12 9.25
CA VAL A 445 2.92 21.58 9.44
C VAL A 445 2.59 20.76 8.20
N TYR A 446 2.41 19.46 8.40
CA TYR A 446 2.12 18.50 7.34
C TYR A 446 0.66 18.06 7.47
N LEU A 447 -0.17 18.47 6.51
CA LEU A 447 -1.59 18.13 6.46
C LEU A 447 -1.79 16.98 5.47
N ILE A 448 -2.47 15.94 5.93
CA ILE A 448 -2.87 14.80 5.12
C ILE A 448 -4.40 14.88 4.99
N LYS A 449 -4.88 14.89 3.74
CA LYS A 449 -6.29 14.99 3.36
C LYS A 449 -6.73 13.69 2.72
N GLU A 450 -8.03 13.50 2.52
CA GLU A 450 -8.61 12.26 2.01
C GLU A 450 -9.26 12.46 0.64
N ASN A 451 -8.69 11.85 -0.29
CA ASN A 451 -9.10 11.13 -1.47
C ASN A 451 -9.64 12.00 -2.60
N ARG A 452 -8.88 12.98 -3.09
CA ARG A 452 -9.30 13.70 -4.30
C ARG A 452 -8.21 13.76 -5.35
N THR A 453 -8.62 13.64 -6.62
CA THR A 453 -7.74 13.95 -7.75
C THR A 453 -7.68 15.46 -7.99
N TYR A 454 -6.67 15.88 -8.74
CA TYR A 454 -6.51 17.28 -9.14
C TYR A 454 -7.73 17.79 -9.90
N ASP A 455 -8.19 17.08 -10.91
CA ASP A 455 -9.33 17.53 -11.73
C ASP A 455 -10.65 17.60 -10.96
N GLN A 456 -10.85 16.73 -9.96
CA GLN A 456 -12.06 16.78 -9.14
C GLN A 456 -12.21 18.09 -8.38
N VAL A 457 -11.09 18.73 -7.98
CA VAL A 457 -11.08 19.93 -7.13
C VAL A 457 -10.58 21.16 -7.88
N LEU A 458 -9.44 21.08 -8.53
CA LEU A 458 -8.75 22.21 -9.19
C LEU A 458 -8.84 22.17 -10.71
N GLY A 459 -9.67 21.28 -11.27
CA GLY A 459 -9.85 21.17 -12.71
C GLY A 459 -10.36 22.43 -13.39
N ASP A 460 -11.03 23.34 -12.66
CA ASP A 460 -11.54 24.63 -13.12
C ASP A 460 -10.55 25.80 -12.94
N VAL A 461 -9.33 25.55 -12.43
CA VAL A 461 -8.27 26.57 -12.30
C VAL A 461 -7.57 26.77 -13.65
N PRO A 462 -7.78 27.92 -14.32
CA PRO A 462 -7.34 28.09 -15.71
C PRO A 462 -5.84 28.24 -15.89
N GLU A 463 -5.10 28.54 -14.81
CA GLU A 463 -3.66 28.71 -14.84
C GLU A 463 -2.91 27.36 -14.87
N GLY A 464 -3.54 26.27 -14.40
CA GLY A 464 -2.95 24.95 -14.32
C GLY A 464 -3.40 24.02 -15.44
N ASN A 465 -2.88 22.81 -15.44
CA ASN A 465 -3.28 21.76 -16.37
C ASN A 465 -4.55 21.02 -15.86
N GLY A 466 -5.69 21.74 -15.78
CA GLY A 466 -6.98 21.20 -15.33
C GLY A 466 -7.96 20.94 -16.48
N GLU A 467 -8.95 20.04 -16.22
CA GLU A 467 -10.08 19.78 -17.11
C GLU A 467 -11.40 20.18 -16.41
N PRO A 468 -11.96 21.39 -16.71
CA PRO A 468 -13.14 21.90 -16.02
C PRO A 468 -14.38 20.99 -16.12
N ALA A 469 -14.50 20.20 -17.20
CA ALA A 469 -15.61 19.27 -17.36
C ALA A 469 -15.60 18.17 -16.30
N LEU A 470 -14.43 17.83 -15.77
CA LEU A 470 -14.22 16.81 -14.76
C LEU A 470 -14.31 17.36 -13.32
N CYS A 471 -14.23 18.66 -13.14
CA CYS A 471 -14.27 19.30 -11.84
C CYS A 471 -15.68 19.21 -11.23
N ILE A 472 -15.78 18.57 -10.07
CA ILE A 472 -17.06 18.45 -9.33
C ILE A 472 -17.06 19.28 -8.04
N PHE A 473 -15.90 19.62 -7.49
CA PHE A 473 -15.72 20.37 -6.27
C PHE A 473 -14.97 21.69 -6.52
N GLY A 474 -15.33 22.40 -7.60
CA GLY A 474 -14.70 23.65 -8.01
C GLY A 474 -14.83 24.81 -7.02
N GLU A 475 -14.39 26.01 -7.42
CA GLU A 475 -14.20 27.19 -6.58
C GLU A 475 -15.39 27.53 -5.67
N ARG A 476 -16.63 27.28 -6.10
CA ARG A 476 -17.82 27.52 -5.27
C ARG A 476 -17.83 26.66 -4.01
N ILE A 477 -17.25 25.47 -4.03
CA ILE A 477 -17.21 24.51 -2.91
C ILE A 477 -15.89 24.65 -2.15
N THR A 478 -14.80 24.88 -2.87
CA THR A 478 -13.44 24.96 -2.35
C THR A 478 -12.79 26.33 -2.51
N PRO A 479 -13.43 27.43 -2.02
CA PRO A 479 -12.89 28.79 -2.22
C PRO A 479 -11.53 29.02 -1.58
N ASN A 480 -11.21 28.33 -0.47
CA ASN A 480 -9.93 28.48 0.20
C ASN A 480 -8.81 27.75 -0.56
N GLN A 481 -9.06 26.53 -1.03
CA GLN A 481 -8.09 25.78 -1.84
C GLN A 481 -7.77 26.55 -3.13
N HIS A 482 -8.77 27.10 -3.81
CA HIS A 482 -8.59 27.94 -4.98
C HIS A 482 -7.80 29.23 -4.68
N LYS A 483 -8.12 29.88 -3.57
CA LYS A 483 -7.38 31.07 -3.12
C LYS A 483 -5.93 30.73 -2.79
N LEU A 484 -5.68 29.61 -2.12
CA LEU A 484 -4.35 29.16 -1.76
C LEU A 484 -3.47 28.92 -3.00
N VAL A 485 -3.98 28.21 -4.02
CA VAL A 485 -3.18 27.95 -5.23
C VAL A 485 -2.97 29.20 -6.09
N ARG A 486 -3.86 30.20 -6.01
CA ARG A 486 -3.70 31.49 -6.69
C ARG A 486 -2.74 32.43 -5.94
N GLU A 487 -2.77 32.45 -4.61
CA GLU A 487 -1.89 33.32 -3.83
C GLU A 487 -0.49 32.73 -3.65
N PHE A 488 -0.36 31.41 -3.58
CA PHE A 488 0.91 30.70 -3.44
C PHE A 488 1.26 29.97 -4.74
N ALA A 489 1.87 28.82 -4.65
CA ALA A 489 2.22 28.01 -5.82
C ALA A 489 1.12 27.02 -6.16
N LEU A 490 0.65 27.02 -7.40
CA LEU A 490 -0.20 25.98 -7.96
C LEU A 490 0.69 24.81 -8.41
N LEU A 491 0.50 23.63 -7.83
CA LEU A 491 1.15 22.41 -8.25
C LEU A 491 0.18 21.60 -9.13
N ASP A 492 0.34 21.67 -10.44
CA ASP A 492 -0.55 21.00 -11.39
C ASP A 492 -0.04 19.61 -11.84
N ASN A 493 1.06 19.15 -11.24
CA ASN A 493 1.70 17.87 -11.56
C ASN A 493 2.17 17.14 -10.28
N ALA A 494 1.29 17.11 -9.25
CA ALA A 494 1.52 16.40 -8.01
C ALA A 494 0.75 15.07 -8.00
N TYR A 495 1.30 14.04 -7.34
CA TYR A 495 0.79 12.67 -7.39
C TYR A 495 0.74 12.03 -6.00
N CYS A 496 -0.30 11.27 -5.71
CA CYS A 496 -0.25 10.27 -4.67
C CYS A 496 0.72 9.15 -5.07
N SER A 497 1.46 8.61 -4.11
CA SER A 497 2.32 7.44 -4.33
C SER A 497 1.55 6.14 -4.08
N GLY A 498 0.51 6.19 -3.24
CA GLY A 498 -0.47 5.15 -2.99
C GLY A 498 -1.68 5.25 -3.91
N ILE A 499 -2.57 4.27 -3.81
CA ILE A 499 -3.82 4.19 -4.58
C ILE A 499 -5.05 3.93 -3.71
N LEU A 500 -4.83 3.55 -2.45
CA LEU A 500 -5.81 3.32 -1.39
C LEU A 500 -5.27 3.93 -0.10
N SER A 501 -6.12 4.24 0.89
CA SER A 501 -5.64 4.78 2.17
C SER A 501 -4.69 3.81 2.88
N ALA A 502 -4.85 2.49 2.73
CA ALA A 502 -3.93 1.50 3.28
C ALA A 502 -2.48 1.74 2.88
N ASP A 503 -2.17 2.04 1.62
CA ASP A 503 -0.82 2.38 1.19
C ASP A 503 -0.56 3.89 1.14
N GLY A 504 -1.58 4.72 1.02
CA GLY A 504 -1.50 6.18 0.99
C GLY A 504 -0.89 6.76 2.28
N HIS A 505 -1.43 6.42 3.44
CA HIS A 505 -0.91 6.84 4.74
C HIS A 505 0.52 6.29 4.99
N GLN A 506 0.85 5.08 4.51
CA GLN A 506 2.22 4.55 4.57
C GLN A 506 3.17 5.40 3.71
N TRP A 507 2.76 5.78 2.49
CA TRP A 507 3.56 6.65 1.63
C TRP A 507 3.69 8.07 2.21
N ALA A 508 2.62 8.63 2.75
CA ALA A 508 2.62 9.95 3.38
C ALA A 508 3.54 9.98 4.62
N GLY A 509 3.45 8.96 5.48
CA GLY A 509 4.17 8.90 6.74
C GLY A 509 5.59 8.33 6.66
N ALA A 510 5.83 7.32 5.82
CA ALA A 510 7.10 6.59 5.74
C ALA A 510 7.84 6.74 4.41
N ALA A 511 7.23 7.39 3.41
CA ALA A 511 7.71 7.42 2.03
C ALA A 511 8.01 6.01 1.47
N PHE A 512 7.24 5.00 1.90
CA PHE A 512 7.52 3.60 1.57
C PHE A 512 6.31 2.71 1.76
N ALA A 513 6.03 1.83 0.79
CA ALA A 513 5.12 0.70 0.95
C ALA A 513 5.91 -0.62 0.98
N THR A 514 5.62 -1.46 1.96
CA THR A 514 6.34 -2.72 2.18
C THR A 514 5.89 -3.84 1.24
N ASP A 515 6.66 -4.92 1.17
CA ASP A 515 6.27 -6.15 0.45
C ASP A 515 4.93 -6.72 0.96
N TYR A 516 4.71 -6.66 2.28
CA TYR A 516 3.43 -7.02 2.89
C TYR A 516 2.28 -6.21 2.28
N MET A 517 2.43 -4.88 2.25
CA MET A 517 1.43 -3.98 1.70
C MET A 517 1.13 -4.29 0.24
N GLU A 518 2.14 -4.37 -0.60
CA GLU A 518 1.97 -4.60 -2.04
C GLU A 518 1.31 -5.95 -2.38
N LYS A 519 1.45 -6.96 -1.51
CA LYS A 519 0.83 -8.29 -1.66
C LYS A 519 -0.54 -8.42 -0.98
N SER A 520 -0.94 -7.44 -0.17
CA SER A 520 -2.23 -7.46 0.53
C SER A 520 -3.41 -7.02 -0.35
N PHE A 521 -3.17 -6.33 -1.46
CA PHE A 521 -4.21 -5.79 -2.35
C PHE A 521 -5.22 -6.83 -2.88
N ALA A 522 -4.88 -8.10 -2.91
CA ALA A 522 -5.83 -9.16 -3.17
C ALA A 522 -6.65 -9.43 -1.90
N GLY A 523 -7.69 -8.60 -1.69
CA GLY A 523 -8.69 -8.77 -0.63
C GLY A 523 -8.25 -8.38 0.77
N PHE A 524 -7.09 -7.80 0.99
CA PHE A 524 -6.57 -7.40 2.31
C PHE A 524 -6.86 -8.44 3.40
N PRO A 525 -6.41 -9.68 3.22
CA PRO A 525 -6.95 -10.81 3.98
C PRO A 525 -6.62 -10.73 5.48
N ARG A 526 -5.51 -10.09 5.86
CA ARG A 526 -5.06 -9.98 7.25
C ARG A 526 -5.46 -8.68 7.92
N SER A 527 -5.33 -7.55 7.24
CA SER A 527 -5.68 -6.23 7.72
C SER A 527 -5.75 -5.24 6.57
N TYR A 528 -6.41 -4.12 6.80
CA TYR A 528 -6.35 -2.93 5.95
C TYR A 528 -5.54 -1.85 6.70
N PRO A 529 -4.20 -1.80 6.58
CA PRO A 529 -3.33 -1.16 7.57
C PRO A 529 -3.12 0.35 7.32
N ASP A 530 -4.19 1.13 7.26
CA ASP A 530 -4.16 2.59 7.26
C ASP A 530 -3.88 3.20 8.66
N GLY A 531 -4.10 2.41 9.71
CA GLY A 531 -3.87 2.83 11.08
C GLY A 531 -4.99 3.69 11.67
N MET A 532 -6.18 3.70 11.10
CA MET A 532 -7.28 4.57 11.51
C MET A 532 -8.32 3.90 12.40
N GLU A 533 -8.39 2.55 12.40
CA GLU A 533 -9.30 1.75 13.22
C GLU A 533 -8.60 0.59 13.95
N ASP A 534 -9.27 -0.02 14.94
CA ASP A 534 -8.71 -1.10 15.78
C ASP A 534 -8.27 -2.35 15.00
N ASP A 535 -8.98 -2.68 13.94
CA ASP A 535 -8.70 -3.85 13.10
C ASP A 535 -7.66 -3.57 12.00
N ASP A 536 -7.38 -2.29 11.77
CA ASP A 536 -6.51 -1.80 10.71
C ASP A 536 -5.11 -1.46 11.22
N VAL A 537 -4.83 -1.75 12.48
CA VAL A 537 -3.49 -1.64 13.06
C VAL A 537 -2.72 -2.94 12.83
N ASP A 538 -1.65 -2.86 12.04
CA ASP A 538 -0.82 -4.03 11.72
C ASP A 538 0.67 -3.69 11.64
N ALA A 539 1.41 -4.04 12.68
CA ALA A 539 2.84 -3.78 12.76
C ALA A 539 3.68 -4.52 11.70
N LEU A 540 3.11 -5.54 11.03
CA LEU A 540 3.76 -6.22 9.91
C LEU A 540 3.79 -5.37 8.63
N ALA A 541 2.84 -4.45 8.50
CA ALA A 541 2.73 -3.59 7.32
C ALA A 541 3.70 -2.41 7.35
N TYR A 542 4.16 -1.99 8.53
CA TYR A 542 4.90 -0.75 8.71
C TYR A 542 6.33 -0.82 8.19
N SER A 543 6.80 0.31 7.64
CA SER A 543 8.15 0.42 7.09
C SER A 543 9.22 0.08 8.15
N PRO A 544 10.17 -0.81 7.87
CA PRO A 544 11.24 -1.14 8.81
C PRO A 544 12.21 0.03 9.05
N ALA A 545 12.16 1.06 8.21
CA ALA A 545 12.90 2.31 8.40
C ALA A 545 12.22 3.27 9.38
N GLY A 546 10.96 3.03 9.75
CA GLY A 546 10.14 3.90 10.57
C GLY A 546 9.35 4.91 9.74
N PHE A 547 8.67 5.78 10.43
CA PHE A 547 7.90 6.89 9.90
C PHE A 547 8.65 8.22 10.09
N ILE A 548 8.17 9.28 9.44
CA ILE A 548 8.78 10.62 9.56
C ILE A 548 8.80 11.13 11.02
N TRP A 549 7.82 10.75 11.83
CA TRP A 549 7.82 11.09 13.25
C TRP A 549 8.89 10.34 14.04
N ASP A 550 9.16 9.06 13.74
CA ASP A 550 10.25 8.31 14.35
C ASP A 550 11.60 8.93 14.01
N ASN A 551 11.78 9.31 12.74
CA ASN A 551 12.97 9.99 12.25
C ASN A 551 13.17 11.35 12.96
N ALA A 552 12.10 12.16 13.06
CA ALA A 552 12.14 13.45 13.75
C ALA A 552 12.55 13.29 15.22
N LEU A 553 11.89 12.38 15.96
CA LEU A 553 12.16 12.12 17.37
C LEU A 553 13.58 11.59 17.60
N ALA A 554 14.05 10.66 16.75
CA ALA A 554 15.41 10.12 16.83
C ALA A 554 16.49 11.19 16.66
N HIS A 555 16.16 12.30 15.98
CA HIS A 555 17.06 13.43 15.75
C HIS A 555 16.74 14.65 16.62
N GLY A 556 16.05 14.45 17.76
CA GLY A 556 15.80 15.47 18.78
C GLY A 556 14.85 16.58 18.36
N LYS A 557 13.96 16.32 17.38
CA LYS A 557 12.90 17.25 16.99
C LYS A 557 11.66 17.02 17.84
N THR A 558 10.91 18.08 18.06
CA THR A 558 9.63 18.03 18.76
C THR A 558 8.50 17.73 17.77
N LEU A 559 7.54 16.93 18.21
CA LEU A 559 6.42 16.43 17.41
C LEU A 559 5.09 16.80 18.07
N ARG A 560 4.06 17.01 17.25
CA ARG A 560 2.66 17.00 17.64
C ARG A 560 1.82 16.39 16.52
N ASP A 561 1.02 15.39 16.87
CA ASP A 561 0.15 14.70 15.94
C ASP A 561 -1.32 15.00 16.23
N TYR A 562 -2.08 15.33 15.18
CA TYR A 562 -3.49 15.69 15.22
C TYR A 562 -4.33 14.74 14.36
N GLY A 563 -4.24 13.45 14.65
CA GLY A 563 -5.15 12.46 14.10
C GLY A 563 -4.60 11.52 13.03
N GLU A 564 -3.34 11.64 12.65
CA GLU A 564 -2.70 10.68 11.75
C GLU A 564 -2.35 9.39 12.53
N PHE A 565 -2.64 8.21 11.98
CA PHE A 565 -2.51 6.93 12.70
C PHE A 565 -3.16 6.96 14.09
N ALA A 566 -4.39 7.46 14.15
CA ALA A 566 -5.12 7.68 15.40
C ALA A 566 -6.55 7.11 15.33
N ILE A 567 -6.86 6.28 16.29
CA ILE A 567 -8.16 5.60 16.42
C ILE A 567 -9.14 6.52 17.15
N THR A 568 -10.30 6.77 16.57
CA THR A 568 -11.35 7.60 17.14
C THR A 568 -12.14 6.85 18.22
N ARG A 569 -12.35 7.51 19.38
CA ARG A 569 -13.22 7.05 20.46
C ARG A 569 -14.26 8.11 20.76
N LYS A 570 -15.53 7.81 20.53
CA LYS A 570 -16.64 8.74 20.75
C LYS A 570 -17.81 8.09 21.50
N SER A 571 -18.42 8.85 22.41
CA SER A 571 -19.62 8.43 23.13
C SER A 571 -20.34 9.62 23.75
N TRP A 572 -21.64 9.47 24.03
CA TRP A 572 -22.35 10.44 24.87
C TRP A 572 -21.78 10.45 26.29
N LYS A 573 -21.62 11.62 26.91
CA LYS A 573 -21.27 11.73 28.33
C LYS A 573 -22.42 11.27 29.25
N ASP A 574 -23.64 11.53 28.83
CA ASP A 574 -24.82 11.00 29.52
C ASP A 574 -25.08 9.54 29.07
N PRO A 575 -24.86 8.53 29.93
CA PRO A 575 -25.06 7.12 29.58
C PRO A 575 -26.51 6.73 29.31
N SER A 576 -27.47 7.61 29.67
CA SER A 576 -28.90 7.40 29.38
C SER A 576 -29.25 7.71 27.91
N ARG A 577 -28.47 8.55 27.25
CA ARG A 577 -28.61 8.83 25.81
C ARG A 577 -28.17 7.59 25.01
N LYS A 578 -29.10 7.08 24.20
CA LYS A 578 -28.86 5.95 23.32
C LYS A 578 -28.79 6.43 21.89
N GLY A 579 -28.04 5.71 21.06
CA GLY A 579 -27.87 5.99 19.64
C GLY A 579 -26.45 6.43 19.28
N GLU A 580 -26.11 6.23 18.03
CA GLU A 580 -24.83 6.65 17.47
C GLU A 580 -24.78 8.18 17.36
N LEU A 581 -23.61 8.72 17.63
CA LEU A 581 -23.30 10.12 17.38
C LEU A 581 -23.23 10.35 15.86
N LYS A 582 -23.86 11.43 15.40
CA LYS A 582 -23.92 11.84 14.00
C LYS A 582 -23.22 13.17 13.78
N PHE A 583 -22.96 13.50 12.54
CA PHE A 583 -22.32 14.76 12.18
C PHE A 583 -23.00 15.98 12.82
N LEU A 584 -24.33 16.07 12.78
CA LEU A 584 -25.05 17.21 13.38
C LEU A 584 -24.92 17.28 14.90
N ASP A 585 -24.70 16.15 15.60
CA ASP A 585 -24.49 16.18 17.05
C ASP A 585 -23.15 16.84 17.36
N HIS A 586 -22.08 16.43 16.65
CA HIS A 586 -20.75 17.02 16.78
C HIS A 586 -20.71 18.48 16.30
N TYR A 587 -21.36 18.79 15.19
CA TYR A 587 -21.37 20.15 14.62
C TYR A 587 -22.11 21.13 15.53
N ARG A 588 -23.27 20.77 16.09
CA ARG A 588 -24.00 21.58 17.05
C ARG A 588 -23.23 21.77 18.34
N GLU A 589 -22.65 20.68 18.87
CA GLU A 589 -21.80 20.79 20.05
C GLU A 589 -20.63 21.77 19.84
N PHE A 590 -20.02 21.72 18.65
CA PHE A 590 -18.96 22.65 18.25
C PHE A 590 -19.47 24.11 18.20
N LEU A 591 -20.64 24.38 17.61
CA LEU A 591 -21.21 25.71 17.49
C LEU A 591 -21.69 26.26 18.85
N ASP A 592 -22.38 25.45 19.62
CA ASP A 592 -23.04 25.84 20.86
C ASP A 592 -22.09 25.83 22.07
N GLY A 593 -20.91 25.24 21.93
CA GLY A 593 -19.91 25.08 22.98
C GLY A 593 -20.39 24.20 24.13
N THR A 594 -21.35 23.29 23.89
CA THR A 594 -21.83 22.32 24.87
C THR A 594 -20.77 21.26 25.10
N ASP A 595 -20.76 20.64 26.27
CA ASP A 595 -19.78 19.60 26.62
C ASP A 595 -20.51 18.27 26.88
N THR A 596 -21.21 17.74 25.86
CA THR A 596 -22.10 16.59 26.00
C THR A 596 -21.53 15.30 25.38
N ILE A 597 -20.44 15.41 24.60
CA ILE A 597 -19.80 14.29 23.91
C ILE A 597 -18.42 14.02 24.51
N HIS A 598 -18.11 12.77 24.75
CA HIS A 598 -16.73 12.30 24.88
C HIS A 598 -16.17 12.06 23.51
N LEU A 599 -15.10 12.78 23.17
CA LEU A 599 -14.37 12.60 21.93
C LEU A 599 -12.87 12.59 22.23
N ARG A 600 -12.19 11.54 21.85
CA ARG A 600 -10.73 11.41 22.04
C ARG A 600 -10.10 10.51 21.02
N SER A 601 -8.79 10.64 20.81
CA SER A 601 -7.96 9.72 20.05
C SER A 601 -7.15 8.80 20.94
N GLU A 602 -6.91 7.60 20.40
CA GLU A 602 -5.90 6.65 20.88
C GLU A 602 -4.91 6.41 19.72
N PRO A 603 -3.60 6.23 20.00
CA PRO A 603 -2.65 6.02 18.91
C PRO A 603 -2.80 4.61 18.33
N ALA A 604 -2.77 4.48 17.01
CA ALA A 604 -2.66 3.21 16.32
C ALA A 604 -1.23 2.64 16.43
N VAL A 605 -0.23 3.52 16.43
CA VAL A 605 1.17 3.16 16.66
C VAL A 605 1.59 3.71 18.02
N GLU A 606 1.99 2.84 18.92
CA GLU A 606 2.24 3.18 20.32
C GLU A 606 3.33 4.25 20.49
N SER A 607 4.26 4.39 19.56
CA SER A 607 5.29 5.44 19.58
C SER A 607 4.71 6.86 19.48
N LEU A 608 3.50 7.02 18.96
CA LEU A 608 2.80 8.32 18.87
C LEU A 608 2.14 8.75 20.19
N ARG A 609 1.91 7.84 21.15
CA ARG A 609 1.13 8.11 22.37
C ARG A 609 1.52 9.40 23.12
N PRO A 610 2.82 9.72 23.34
CA PRO A 610 3.19 10.96 24.04
C PRO A 610 2.92 12.24 23.24
N TRP A 611 2.75 12.14 21.93
CA TRP A 611 2.73 13.25 20.98
C TRP A 611 1.34 13.50 20.38
N LEU A 612 0.43 12.53 20.52
CA LEU A 612 -0.94 12.62 20.00
C LEU A 612 -1.76 13.66 20.73
N ALA A 613 -2.43 14.53 19.99
CA ALA A 613 -3.44 15.45 20.48
C ALA A 613 -4.74 14.70 20.76
N THR A 614 -4.93 14.25 21.99
CA THR A 614 -6.08 13.39 22.37
C THR A 614 -7.43 14.09 22.33
N ASN A 615 -7.47 15.39 22.08
CA ASN A 615 -8.69 16.22 21.98
C ASN A 615 -9.15 16.42 20.53
N THR A 616 -8.52 15.79 19.60
CA THR A 616 -8.95 15.70 18.20
C THR A 616 -9.09 14.21 17.83
N VAL A 617 -9.41 13.90 16.57
CA VAL A 617 -9.59 12.53 16.10
C VAL A 617 -9.04 12.37 14.69
N GLY A 618 -8.71 11.14 14.31
CA GLY A 618 -8.37 10.76 12.94
C GLY A 618 -9.61 10.55 12.08
N TRP A 619 -9.67 9.42 11.43
CA TRP A 619 -10.79 9.02 10.58
C TRP A 619 -12.10 8.96 11.36
N ASP A 620 -13.03 9.80 11.03
CA ASP A 620 -14.43 9.75 11.41
C ASP A 620 -15.22 10.84 10.65
N LEU A 621 -15.96 10.46 9.62
CA LEU A 621 -16.71 11.37 8.77
C LEU A 621 -17.94 12.02 9.46
N ASP A 622 -18.28 11.57 10.65
CA ASP A 622 -19.30 12.22 11.50
C ASP A 622 -18.71 13.39 12.34
N VAL A 623 -17.37 13.54 12.38
CA VAL A 623 -16.72 14.66 13.08
C VAL A 623 -16.29 15.72 12.06
N PRO A 624 -16.74 16.99 12.19
CA PRO A 624 -16.36 18.05 11.25
C PRO A 624 -14.88 18.36 11.21
N ASP A 625 -14.33 18.67 10.04
CA ASP A 625 -12.93 19.14 9.92
C ASP A 625 -12.72 20.52 10.53
N VAL A 626 -13.73 21.40 10.50
CA VAL A 626 -13.66 22.68 11.23
C VAL A 626 -13.52 22.48 12.74
N PHE A 627 -14.03 21.38 13.31
CA PHE A 627 -13.76 21.02 14.69
C PHE A 627 -12.29 20.64 14.88
N ARG A 628 -11.71 19.81 13.99
CA ARG A 628 -10.29 19.44 14.01
C ARG A 628 -9.40 20.69 13.92
N ALA A 629 -9.71 21.58 12.97
CA ALA A 629 -9.04 22.86 12.83
C ALA A 629 -9.11 23.72 14.09
N ALA A 630 -10.28 23.78 14.72
CA ALA A 630 -10.45 24.55 15.97
C ALA A 630 -9.61 23.97 17.12
N GLN A 631 -9.46 22.65 17.22
CA GLN A 631 -8.58 22.04 18.24
C GLN A 631 -7.10 22.38 17.97
N PHE A 632 -6.66 22.30 16.72
CA PHE A 632 -5.32 22.73 16.32
C PHE A 632 -5.09 24.21 16.67
N ILE A 633 -6.00 25.10 16.30
CA ILE A 633 -5.91 26.55 16.56
C ILE A 633 -5.89 26.85 18.06
N LYS A 634 -6.66 26.11 18.85
CA LYS A 634 -6.66 26.23 20.32
C LYS A 634 -5.31 25.86 20.91
N GLU A 635 -4.67 24.81 20.43
CA GLU A 635 -3.31 24.44 20.85
C GLU A 635 -2.26 25.44 20.32
N LEU A 636 -2.39 25.92 19.08
CA LEU A 636 -1.50 26.93 18.50
C LEU A 636 -1.44 28.18 19.41
N LYS A 637 -2.58 28.65 19.93
CA LYS A 637 -2.62 29.78 20.90
C LYS A 637 -1.86 29.48 22.19
N ARG A 638 -1.87 28.24 22.66
CA ARG A 638 -1.08 27.82 23.84
C ARG A 638 0.42 27.82 23.53
N PHE A 639 0.80 27.34 22.35
CA PHE A 639 2.18 27.39 21.87
C PHE A 639 2.67 28.83 21.70
N GLU A 640 1.81 29.74 21.23
CA GLU A 640 2.16 31.17 21.15
C GLU A 640 2.45 31.77 22.51
N GLN A 641 1.64 31.44 23.55
CA GLN A 641 1.84 31.86 24.91
C GLN A 641 3.12 31.28 25.51
N ALA A 642 3.42 30.01 25.22
CA ALA A 642 4.64 29.34 25.68
C ALA A 642 5.88 29.81 24.91
N GLY A 643 5.71 30.32 23.68
CA GLY A 643 6.81 30.68 22.79
C GLY A 643 7.51 29.52 22.14
N ASP A 644 6.89 28.33 22.15
CA ASP A 644 7.46 27.08 21.66
C ASP A 644 6.41 26.33 20.82
N PHE A 645 6.69 26.11 19.55
CA PHE A 645 5.86 25.39 18.60
C PHE A 645 6.62 24.14 18.11
N PRO A 646 5.98 22.99 17.92
CA PRO A 646 6.67 21.77 17.50
C PRO A 646 7.42 21.96 16.16
N ASN A 647 8.53 21.24 16.01
CA ASN A 647 9.27 21.23 14.77
C ASN A 647 8.47 20.56 13.65
N LEU A 648 7.72 19.50 13.98
CA LEU A 648 6.81 18.80 13.08
C LEU A 648 5.43 18.71 13.73
N ALA A 649 4.40 19.23 13.05
CA ALA A 649 3.01 18.98 13.37
C ALA A 649 2.36 18.23 12.20
N ILE A 650 1.69 17.13 12.48
CA ILE A 650 0.98 16.33 11.47
C ILE A 650 -0.51 16.48 11.74
N VAL A 651 -1.31 16.74 10.71
CA VAL A 651 -2.75 17.00 10.82
C VAL A 651 -3.50 16.18 9.81
N CYS A 652 -4.48 15.40 10.25
CA CYS A 652 -5.39 14.63 9.38
C CYS A 652 -6.70 15.42 9.21
N LEU A 653 -7.15 15.61 7.94
CA LEU A 653 -8.42 16.26 7.58
C LEU A 653 -9.18 15.37 6.58
N PRO A 654 -10.03 14.41 7.06
CA PRO A 654 -10.55 13.36 6.19
C PRO A 654 -11.90 13.64 5.52
N ASN A 655 -12.59 14.77 5.80
CA ASN A 655 -13.99 14.91 5.39
C ASN A 655 -14.21 15.12 3.89
N ASP A 656 -13.18 15.42 3.12
CA ASP A 656 -13.31 15.48 1.65
C ASP A 656 -13.47 14.09 1.00
N HIS A 657 -13.19 12.97 1.72
CA HIS A 657 -13.62 11.63 1.32
C HIS A 657 -15.12 11.56 1.01
N THR A 658 -15.93 12.19 1.81
CA THR A 658 -17.40 12.23 1.78
C THR A 658 -18.08 10.92 2.15
N SER A 659 -19.35 11.02 2.54
CA SER A 659 -20.26 9.88 2.79
C SER A 659 -21.24 9.66 1.63
N GLY A 660 -20.93 10.18 0.44
CA GLY A 660 -21.82 10.15 -0.69
C GLY A 660 -23.16 10.85 -0.39
N THR A 661 -24.25 10.26 -0.84
CA THR A 661 -25.61 10.79 -0.64
C THR A 661 -26.37 10.08 0.49
N LYS A 662 -25.64 9.53 1.48
CA LYS A 662 -26.22 8.81 2.65
C LYS A 662 -27.07 9.76 3.49
N ALA A 663 -28.32 9.40 3.70
CA ALA A 663 -29.22 10.18 4.56
C ALA A 663 -28.71 10.26 6.01
N GLY A 664 -28.73 11.46 6.59
CA GLY A 664 -28.21 11.72 7.92
C GLY A 664 -26.73 12.12 7.97
N SER A 665 -26.03 12.07 6.84
CA SER A 665 -24.73 12.70 6.64
C SER A 665 -24.86 13.99 5.83
N PRO A 666 -23.92 14.93 5.92
CA PRO A 666 -23.91 16.11 5.04
C PRO A 666 -23.82 15.72 3.57
N THR A 667 -24.23 16.62 2.69
CA THR A 667 -24.05 16.42 1.25
C THR A 667 -22.56 16.37 0.91
N PRO A 668 -22.16 15.73 -0.21
CA PRO A 668 -20.76 15.74 -0.66
C PRO A 668 -20.18 17.15 -0.75
N ALA A 669 -20.97 18.11 -1.25
CA ALA A 669 -20.56 19.52 -1.31
C ALA A 669 -20.31 20.12 0.08
N ALA A 670 -21.11 19.77 1.08
CA ALA A 670 -20.95 20.28 2.43
C ALA A 670 -19.71 19.67 3.14
N GLN A 671 -19.44 18.38 2.93
CA GLN A 671 -18.27 17.72 3.51
C GLN A 671 -16.96 18.26 2.90
N VAL A 672 -16.90 18.43 1.59
CA VAL A 672 -15.73 19.04 0.93
C VAL A 672 -15.58 20.53 1.31
N ALA A 673 -16.67 21.27 1.49
CA ALA A 673 -16.61 22.65 1.97
C ALA A 673 -16.15 22.74 3.44
N ASP A 674 -16.46 21.75 4.27
CA ASP A 674 -15.97 21.65 5.65
C ASP A 674 -14.44 21.45 5.67
N ASN A 675 -13.92 20.53 4.85
CA ASN A 675 -12.48 20.32 4.66
C ASN A 675 -11.77 21.57 4.13
N ASP A 676 -12.34 22.23 3.11
CA ASP A 676 -11.79 23.48 2.53
C ASP A 676 -11.70 24.60 3.57
N LEU A 677 -12.77 24.80 4.34
CA LEU A 677 -12.79 25.83 5.38
C LEU A 677 -11.80 25.52 6.50
N ALA A 678 -11.70 24.26 6.91
CA ALA A 678 -10.74 23.81 7.93
C ALA A 678 -9.29 24.09 7.53
N LEU A 679 -8.93 23.72 6.28
CA LEU A 679 -7.62 24.04 5.72
C LEU A 679 -7.37 25.57 5.72
N GLY A 680 -8.34 26.35 5.21
CA GLY A 680 -8.25 27.80 5.21
C GLY A 680 -8.02 28.39 6.61
N GLN A 681 -8.76 27.92 7.61
CA GLN A 681 -8.66 28.39 9.00
C GLN A 681 -7.30 28.05 9.65
N ILE A 682 -6.76 26.87 9.40
CA ILE A 682 -5.42 26.48 9.88
C ILE A 682 -4.36 27.39 9.27
N VAL A 683 -4.41 27.61 7.97
CA VAL A 683 -3.46 28.49 7.27
C VAL A 683 -3.59 29.93 7.75
N GLU A 684 -4.81 30.45 7.92
CA GLU A 684 -5.05 31.79 8.48
C GLU A 684 -4.43 31.91 9.86
N ALA A 685 -4.73 30.98 10.77
CA ALA A 685 -4.23 31.03 12.15
C ALA A 685 -2.70 30.98 12.19
N LEU A 686 -2.06 30.09 11.41
CA LEU A 686 -0.60 30.00 11.34
C LEU A 686 0.03 31.24 10.73
N SER A 687 -0.56 31.80 9.66
CA SER A 687 -0.02 32.97 8.98
C SER A 687 -0.12 34.26 9.82
N HIS A 688 -1.03 34.33 10.78
CA HIS A 688 -1.15 35.42 11.75
C HIS A 688 -0.35 35.15 13.03
N SER A 689 0.18 33.93 13.23
CA SER A 689 0.93 33.59 14.44
C SER A 689 2.36 34.18 14.43
N ARG A 690 2.94 34.28 15.62
CA ARG A 690 4.35 34.69 15.77
C ARG A 690 5.33 33.71 15.10
N PHE A 691 4.91 32.49 14.80
CA PHE A 691 5.71 31.43 14.18
C PHE A 691 5.74 31.51 12.65
N TRP A 692 4.86 32.30 12.02
CA TRP A 692 4.72 32.37 10.56
C TRP A 692 6.04 32.52 9.83
N ARG A 693 6.92 33.37 10.30
CA ARG A 693 8.21 33.69 9.67
C ARG A 693 9.10 32.45 9.46
N GLN A 694 8.90 31.40 10.23
CA GLN A 694 9.75 30.20 10.25
C GLN A 694 8.92 28.92 10.05
N THR A 695 7.70 29.02 9.54
CA THR A 695 6.79 27.88 9.32
C THR A 695 6.60 27.61 7.82
N CYS A 696 6.68 26.34 7.46
CA CYS A 696 6.26 25.80 6.18
C CYS A 696 5.07 24.87 6.39
N ILE A 697 3.99 25.07 5.63
CA ILE A 697 2.81 24.23 5.60
C ILE A 697 2.85 23.44 4.29
N LEU A 698 2.75 22.13 4.37
CA LEU A 698 2.65 21.21 3.24
C LEU A 698 1.36 20.42 3.40
N ALA A 699 0.55 20.36 2.36
CA ALA A 699 -0.66 19.55 2.36
C ALA A 699 -0.74 18.70 1.09
N ILE A 700 -1.27 17.47 1.22
CA ILE A 700 -1.48 16.53 0.11
C ILE A 700 -2.60 15.55 0.49
N GLU A 701 -3.29 15.00 -0.48
CA GLU A 701 -4.18 13.84 -0.27
C GLU A 701 -3.35 12.58 -0.05
N ASP A 702 -3.86 11.63 0.72
CA ASP A 702 -3.22 10.32 0.93
C ASP A 702 -3.32 9.43 -0.32
N ASP A 703 -4.50 9.37 -0.93
CA ASP A 703 -4.75 8.65 -2.17
C ASP A 703 -5.80 9.38 -3.06
N PRO A 704 -6.02 8.94 -4.31
CA PRO A 704 -6.97 9.58 -5.24
C PRO A 704 -8.37 8.97 -5.20
N GLN A 705 -8.70 8.02 -4.32
CA GLN A 705 -9.99 7.33 -4.20
C GLN A 705 -10.53 6.79 -5.55
N SER A 706 -9.69 6.18 -6.38
CA SER A 706 -10.17 5.75 -7.70
C SER A 706 -10.83 6.88 -8.52
N GLY A 707 -10.58 8.14 -8.16
CA GLY A 707 -11.15 9.31 -8.82
C GLY A 707 -10.61 9.48 -10.23
N TRP A 708 -11.33 10.24 -11.02
CA TRP A 708 -10.96 10.52 -12.41
C TRP A 708 -10.05 11.75 -12.51
N ASP A 709 -9.12 11.70 -13.45
CA ASP A 709 -8.24 12.81 -13.82
C ASP A 709 -7.76 12.65 -15.26
N HIS A 710 -7.67 13.74 -16.04
CA HIS A 710 -7.35 13.63 -17.46
C HIS A 710 -5.87 13.37 -17.77
N VAL A 711 -5.00 13.44 -16.77
CA VAL A 711 -3.54 13.16 -16.90
C VAL A 711 -3.20 11.79 -16.34
N SER A 712 -3.65 11.51 -15.11
CA SER A 712 -3.38 10.23 -14.42
C SER A 712 -4.30 10.08 -13.21
N GLY A 713 -4.88 8.91 -12.99
CA GLY A 713 -5.63 8.61 -11.77
C GLY A 713 -4.84 8.74 -10.45
N TYR A 714 -3.53 8.86 -10.50
CA TYR A 714 -2.68 9.15 -9.34
C TYR A 714 -2.46 10.65 -9.10
N ARG A 715 -2.87 11.53 -10.04
CA ARG A 715 -2.65 12.97 -9.89
C ARG A 715 -3.62 13.55 -8.88
N THR A 716 -3.08 14.35 -7.94
CA THR A 716 -3.83 14.86 -6.81
C THR A 716 -3.56 16.33 -6.52
N THR A 717 -4.27 16.88 -5.54
CA THR A 717 -4.03 18.23 -5.04
C THR A 717 -2.87 18.23 -4.04
N ALA A 718 -2.00 19.24 -4.14
CA ALA A 718 -0.94 19.47 -3.16
C ALA A 718 -0.70 20.96 -2.97
N TYR A 719 -0.38 21.35 -1.74
CA TYR A 719 -0.26 22.75 -1.35
C TYR A 719 1.07 22.99 -0.65
N VAL A 720 1.76 24.08 -1.04
CA VAL A 720 2.99 24.56 -0.42
C VAL A 720 2.77 25.99 0.03
N ILE A 721 2.73 26.22 1.31
CA ILE A 721 2.28 27.50 1.88
C ILE A 721 3.29 27.97 2.92
N SER A 722 3.94 29.10 2.65
CA SER A 722 4.91 29.69 3.57
C SER A 722 5.22 31.14 3.16
N PRO A 723 5.91 31.93 3.99
CA PRO A 723 6.41 33.23 3.57
C PRO A 723 7.41 33.18 2.40
N TYR A 724 8.03 32.02 2.17
CA TYR A 724 9.04 31.84 1.14
C TYR A 724 8.52 31.04 -0.06
N THR A 725 7.24 30.70 -0.10
CA THR A 725 6.62 30.10 -1.28
C THR A 725 6.53 31.15 -2.40
N ARG A 726 6.80 30.77 -3.62
CA ARG A 726 6.59 31.62 -4.80
C ARG A 726 5.13 32.01 -4.90
N ARG A 727 4.88 33.30 -5.00
CA ARG A 727 3.51 33.81 -5.15
C ARG A 727 3.09 33.78 -6.61
N HIS A 728 1.82 33.44 -6.86
CA HIS A 728 1.17 33.41 -8.16
C HIS A 728 1.94 32.60 -9.20
N ALA A 729 2.55 31.50 -8.79
CA ALA A 729 3.39 30.66 -9.64
C ALA A 729 2.70 29.35 -9.97
N VAL A 730 2.87 28.87 -11.20
CA VAL A 730 2.53 27.49 -11.57
C VAL A 730 3.81 26.66 -11.57
N VAL A 731 3.77 25.53 -10.88
CA VAL A 731 4.90 24.61 -10.74
C VAL A 731 4.48 23.25 -11.29
N SER A 732 4.91 22.96 -12.52
CA SER A 732 4.59 21.71 -13.23
C SER A 732 5.67 20.64 -13.12
N ALA A 733 6.61 20.77 -12.16
CA ALA A 733 7.52 19.70 -11.83
C ALA A 733 6.74 18.54 -11.20
N GLN A 734 7.14 17.30 -11.53
CA GLN A 734 6.49 16.13 -10.95
C GLN A 734 6.91 15.95 -9.49
N TYR A 735 5.96 16.07 -8.59
CA TYR A 735 6.12 15.84 -7.16
C TYR A 735 5.17 14.76 -6.64
N ASN A 736 5.45 14.19 -5.48
CA ASN A 736 4.63 13.17 -4.84
C ASN A 736 4.93 13.08 -3.33
N HIS A 737 4.31 12.15 -2.61
CA HIS A 737 4.53 11.95 -1.17
C HIS A 737 6.01 11.92 -0.81
N THR A 738 6.84 11.16 -1.55
CA THR A 738 8.28 11.06 -1.23
C THR A 738 8.99 12.40 -1.41
N SER A 739 8.50 13.26 -2.30
CA SER A 739 9.01 14.63 -2.48
C SER A 739 8.70 15.53 -1.28
N LEU A 740 7.48 15.42 -0.74
CA LEU A 740 7.09 16.17 0.46
C LEU A 740 7.88 15.69 1.67
N VAL A 741 7.95 14.37 1.90
CA VAL A 741 8.72 13.79 3.01
C VAL A 741 10.19 14.22 2.91
N ARG A 742 10.81 14.13 1.72
CA ARG A 742 12.19 14.58 1.53
C ARG A 742 12.38 16.07 1.79
N THR A 743 11.39 16.88 1.46
CA THR A 743 11.41 18.32 1.75
C THR A 743 11.35 18.59 3.25
N ILE A 744 10.48 17.87 3.98
CA ILE A 744 10.41 17.94 5.45
C ILE A 744 11.75 17.56 6.09
N GLU A 745 12.37 16.47 5.62
CA GLU A 745 13.68 16.03 6.10
C GLU A 745 14.75 17.10 5.93
N LEU A 746 14.86 17.68 4.74
CA LEU A 746 15.82 18.73 4.47
C LEU A 746 15.58 19.98 5.31
N ILE A 747 14.32 20.41 5.46
CA ILE A 747 13.94 21.56 6.29
C ILE A 747 14.36 21.34 7.75
N LEU A 748 14.06 20.17 8.29
CA LEU A 748 14.31 19.83 9.69
C LEU A 748 15.72 19.28 9.95
N GLY A 749 16.53 19.08 8.91
CA GLY A 749 17.89 18.55 9.02
C GLY A 749 17.92 17.06 9.36
N LEU A 750 16.93 16.29 8.90
CA LEU A 750 16.83 14.87 9.12
C LEU A 750 17.50 14.09 7.96
N PRO A 751 18.20 12.98 8.24
CA PRO A 751 18.65 12.10 7.17
C PRO A 751 17.45 11.42 6.49
N PRO A 752 17.57 10.96 5.25
CA PRO A 752 16.52 10.17 4.62
C PRO A 752 16.35 8.82 5.33
N MET A 753 15.11 8.33 5.37
CA MET A 753 14.74 7.08 6.01
C MET A 753 15.07 5.87 5.14
N ASN A 754 14.88 5.98 3.84
CA ASN A 754 14.96 4.86 2.90
C ASN A 754 15.42 5.33 1.50
N GLN A 755 15.46 4.42 0.51
CA GLN A 755 15.89 4.76 -0.84
C GLN A 755 14.88 5.62 -1.60
N MET A 756 13.59 5.57 -1.27
CA MET A 756 12.53 6.29 -1.98
C MET A 756 12.60 7.78 -1.69
N ASP A 757 12.63 8.18 -0.42
CA ASP A 757 12.79 9.58 -0.04
C ASP A 757 14.18 10.13 -0.38
N ALA A 758 15.24 9.33 -0.20
CA ALA A 758 16.61 9.73 -0.57
C ALA A 758 16.77 10.09 -2.04
N THR A 759 16.03 9.41 -2.93
CA THR A 759 16.09 9.64 -4.38
C THR A 759 15.01 10.59 -4.89
N ALA A 760 14.09 11.02 -4.05
CA ALA A 760 13.02 11.94 -4.37
C ALA A 760 13.55 13.31 -4.83
N THR A 761 12.71 14.03 -5.57
CA THR A 761 12.98 15.44 -5.90
C THR A 761 12.31 16.31 -4.85
N PRO A 762 13.08 17.07 -4.02
CA PRO A 762 12.48 18.01 -3.10
C PRO A 762 11.76 19.15 -3.83
N LEU A 763 10.86 19.82 -3.15
CA LEU A 763 9.99 20.88 -3.68
C LEU A 763 10.72 22.22 -3.96
N PHE A 764 11.97 22.18 -4.44
CA PHE A 764 12.81 23.38 -4.61
C PHE A 764 12.15 24.45 -5.46
N ASP A 765 11.45 24.08 -6.53
CA ASP A 765 10.84 25.02 -7.47
C ASP A 765 9.67 25.80 -6.89
N CYS A 766 9.14 25.35 -5.74
CA CYS A 766 8.05 26.03 -5.05
C CYS A 766 8.54 27.24 -4.22
N PHE A 767 9.84 27.40 -3.99
CA PHE A 767 10.37 28.37 -3.04
C PHE A 767 11.22 29.48 -3.65
N THR A 768 11.30 30.58 -2.92
CA THR A 768 12.19 31.74 -3.18
C THR A 768 12.88 32.16 -1.88
N ASN A 769 14.03 32.81 -2.00
CA ASN A 769 14.75 33.38 -0.83
C ASN A 769 14.21 34.74 -0.41
N VAL A 770 13.28 35.32 -1.16
CA VAL A 770 12.66 36.63 -0.86
C VAL A 770 11.32 36.37 -0.21
N PRO A 771 11.16 36.67 1.10
CA PRO A 771 9.93 36.39 1.82
C PRO A 771 8.81 37.41 1.50
N ASP A 772 7.59 36.89 1.45
CA ASP A 772 6.37 37.69 1.59
C ASP A 772 5.64 37.24 2.85
N PHE A 773 5.62 38.10 3.88
CA PHE A 773 5.02 37.80 5.17
C PHE A 773 3.54 38.18 5.26
N THR A 774 2.92 38.57 4.15
CA THR A 774 1.50 38.86 4.09
C THR A 774 0.69 37.64 4.59
N PRO A 775 -0.11 37.79 5.66
CA PRO A 775 -0.87 36.66 6.17
C PRO A 775 -2.02 36.31 5.20
N PHE A 776 -2.39 35.06 5.20
CA PHE A 776 -3.56 34.57 4.50
C PHE A 776 -4.83 34.88 5.30
N VAL A 777 -5.91 35.17 4.61
CA VAL A 777 -7.25 35.37 5.20
C VAL A 777 -8.18 34.35 4.59
N ALA A 778 -8.73 33.47 5.41
CA ALA A 778 -9.65 32.44 4.96
C ALA A 778 -10.96 33.07 4.43
N LEU A 779 -11.49 32.45 3.40
CA LEU A 779 -12.81 32.78 2.88
C LEU A 779 -13.88 31.97 3.61
N ALA A 780 -15.04 32.57 3.81
CA ALA A 780 -16.20 31.86 4.30
C ALA A 780 -16.66 30.79 3.28
N ASN A 781 -17.18 29.70 3.77
CA ASN A 781 -17.78 28.66 2.94
C ASN A 781 -19.04 29.18 2.23
N ASN A 782 -19.19 28.82 0.96
CA ASN A 782 -20.37 29.15 0.16
C ASN A 782 -21.48 28.09 0.26
N VAL A 783 -21.16 26.93 0.83
CA VAL A 783 -22.09 25.81 1.05
C VAL A 783 -22.28 25.65 2.56
N PRO A 784 -23.51 25.65 3.08
CA PRO A 784 -23.75 25.41 4.50
C PRO A 784 -23.21 24.04 4.92
N LEU A 785 -22.41 23.97 5.99
CA LEU A 785 -21.77 22.73 6.43
C LEU A 785 -22.78 21.72 7.01
N ASP A 786 -23.93 22.19 7.43
CA ASP A 786 -25.08 21.39 7.90
C ASP A 786 -26.11 21.10 6.80
N GLN A 787 -25.74 21.30 5.55
CA GLN A 787 -26.58 20.89 4.41
C GLN A 787 -26.60 19.37 4.32
N MET A 788 -27.67 18.76 4.85
CA MET A 788 -27.80 17.31 4.95
C MET A 788 -28.40 16.68 3.69
N ASN A 789 -27.97 15.45 3.40
CA ASN A 789 -28.61 14.61 2.41
C ASN A 789 -30.08 14.34 2.76
N PRO A 790 -31.01 14.44 1.80
CA PRO A 790 -32.41 14.19 2.04
C PRO A 790 -32.70 12.69 2.32
N ASP A 791 -33.77 12.40 3.02
CA ASP A 791 -34.31 11.04 3.07
C ASP A 791 -34.53 10.52 1.63
N PRO A 792 -34.07 9.32 1.26
CA PRO A 792 -34.24 8.78 -0.09
C PRO A 792 -35.70 8.76 -0.58
N LYS A 793 -36.65 8.60 0.33
CA LYS A 793 -38.08 8.66 0.02
C LYS A 793 -38.55 10.04 -0.47
N LYS A 794 -37.82 11.10 -0.14
CA LYS A 794 -38.10 12.47 -0.56
C LYS A 794 -37.37 12.86 -1.85
N VAL A 795 -36.50 12.03 -2.38
CA VAL A 795 -35.77 12.26 -3.62
C VAL A 795 -36.68 11.93 -4.80
N SER A 796 -37.00 12.93 -5.62
CA SER A 796 -37.94 12.76 -6.73
C SER A 796 -37.34 12.00 -7.90
N ASP A 797 -36.08 12.28 -8.25
CA ASP A 797 -35.37 11.59 -9.32
C ASP A 797 -35.12 10.12 -8.97
N SER A 798 -35.35 9.22 -9.94
CA SER A 798 -35.28 7.78 -9.74
C SER A 798 -33.85 7.26 -9.57
N LEU A 799 -32.89 7.84 -10.32
CA LEU A 799 -31.47 7.46 -10.24
C LEU A 799 -30.86 7.95 -8.92
N LEU A 800 -31.02 9.25 -8.62
CA LEU A 800 -30.52 9.80 -7.35
C LEU A 800 -31.12 9.12 -6.13
N ARG A 801 -32.40 8.70 -6.20
CA ARG A 801 -33.02 7.92 -5.14
C ARG A 801 -32.39 6.54 -4.98
N LYS A 802 -32.13 5.83 -6.09
CA LYS A 802 -31.42 4.53 -6.06
C LYS A 802 -30.03 4.69 -5.46
N GLU A 803 -29.30 5.70 -5.85
CA GLU A 803 -27.97 6.03 -5.36
C GLU A 803 -27.95 6.43 -3.88
N ALA A 804 -28.97 7.16 -3.41
CA ALA A 804 -29.11 7.47 -1.99
C ALA A 804 -29.35 6.21 -1.14
N TYR A 805 -30.11 5.23 -1.64
CA TYR A 805 -30.24 3.91 -0.99
C TYR A 805 -28.94 3.10 -1.08
N ALA A 806 -28.20 3.20 -2.18
CA ALA A 806 -26.88 2.56 -2.31
C ALA A 806 -25.89 3.16 -1.31
N SER A 807 -25.79 4.48 -1.22
CA SER A 807 -24.94 5.19 -0.25
C SER A 807 -25.21 4.78 1.20
N ALA A 808 -26.47 4.49 1.56
CA ALA A 808 -26.81 4.04 2.90
C ALA A 808 -26.25 2.65 3.25
N ARG A 809 -25.83 1.88 2.25
CA ARG A 809 -25.26 0.53 2.41
C ARG A 809 -23.75 0.48 2.24
N LEU A 810 -23.15 1.57 1.80
CA LEU A 810 -21.71 1.63 1.68
C LEU A 810 -21.05 1.45 3.05
N PRO A 811 -20.03 0.61 3.17
CA PRO A 811 -19.31 0.34 4.43
C PRO A 811 -18.33 1.47 4.79
N LEU A 812 -18.83 2.72 4.82
CA LEU A 812 -18.07 3.94 5.06
C LEU A 812 -17.52 4.08 6.49
N LYS A 813 -17.79 3.14 7.37
CA LYS A 813 -17.19 3.08 8.71
C LYS A 813 -15.84 2.38 8.68
N GLU A 814 -15.62 1.57 7.66
CA GLU A 814 -14.36 0.87 7.43
C GLU A 814 -13.63 1.61 6.31
N PRO A 815 -12.42 2.12 6.54
CA PRO A 815 -11.66 2.83 5.51
C PRO A 815 -11.55 1.99 4.23
N ASP A 816 -11.76 2.60 3.08
CA ASP A 816 -11.66 2.06 1.71
C ASP A 816 -12.32 0.69 1.43
N ARG A 817 -13.16 0.19 2.30
CA ARG A 817 -14.01 -0.97 1.96
C ARG A 817 -15.25 -0.58 1.15
N CYS A 818 -15.37 0.71 0.85
CA CYS A 818 -16.41 1.22 -0.01
C CYS A 818 -16.14 0.76 -1.45
N PRO A 819 -17.13 0.24 -2.19
CA PRO A 819 -17.03 0.11 -3.64
C PRO A 819 -16.87 1.50 -4.26
N GLU A 820 -15.64 1.89 -4.58
CA GLU A 820 -15.29 3.27 -4.94
C GLU A 820 -15.89 3.69 -6.27
N ASP A 821 -15.98 2.81 -7.26
CA ASP A 821 -16.69 3.09 -8.50
C ASP A 821 -18.15 3.48 -8.25
N LEU A 822 -18.82 2.76 -7.35
CA LEU A 822 -20.19 3.10 -6.98
C LEU A 822 -20.24 4.46 -6.28
N LEU A 823 -19.33 4.72 -5.35
CA LEU A 823 -19.24 6.03 -4.68
C LEU A 823 -18.93 7.14 -5.68
N ASN A 824 -18.02 6.94 -6.61
CA ASN A 824 -17.66 7.91 -7.62
C ASN A 824 -18.84 8.22 -8.60
N HIS A 825 -19.62 7.22 -9.00
CA HIS A 825 -20.86 7.44 -9.75
C HIS A 825 -21.88 8.28 -8.96
N ILE A 826 -22.06 7.95 -7.68
CA ILE A 826 -22.95 8.69 -6.78
C ILE A 826 -22.48 10.14 -6.65
N LEU A 827 -21.20 10.39 -6.46
CA LEU A 827 -20.63 11.74 -6.37
C LEU A 827 -20.83 12.52 -7.69
N TRP A 828 -20.57 11.87 -8.83
CA TRP A 828 -20.76 12.50 -10.13
C TRP A 828 -22.19 12.97 -10.33
N HIS A 829 -23.16 12.08 -10.14
CA HIS A 829 -24.57 12.43 -10.33
C HIS A 829 -25.09 13.42 -9.28
N ALA A 830 -24.62 13.34 -8.05
CA ALA A 830 -24.96 14.29 -7.01
C ALA A 830 -24.48 15.72 -7.35
N MET A 831 -23.32 15.85 -8.02
CA MET A 831 -22.69 17.13 -8.29
C MET A 831 -23.00 17.69 -9.69
N LYS A 832 -23.02 16.83 -10.71
CA LYS A 832 -23.29 17.21 -12.11
C LYS A 832 -24.75 17.03 -12.52
N GLY A 833 -25.55 16.33 -11.71
CA GLY A 833 -26.95 16.00 -12.00
C GLY A 833 -27.14 14.62 -12.66
N PRO A 834 -28.35 14.02 -12.51
CA PRO A 834 -28.59 12.62 -12.91
C PRO A 834 -28.54 12.39 -14.43
N ALA A 835 -28.62 13.45 -15.23
CA ALA A 835 -28.52 13.38 -16.69
C ALA A 835 -27.09 13.53 -17.21
N ALA A 836 -26.13 13.85 -16.35
CA ALA A 836 -24.74 14.02 -16.76
C ALA A 836 -24.10 12.64 -17.01
N PRO A 837 -23.57 12.36 -18.21
CA PRO A 837 -22.94 11.08 -18.48
C PRO A 837 -21.65 10.96 -17.64
N TYR A 838 -21.52 9.84 -16.96
CA TYR A 838 -20.27 9.52 -16.26
C TYR A 838 -19.14 9.33 -17.29
N PRO A 839 -17.91 9.79 -17.01
CA PRO A 839 -16.78 9.60 -17.91
C PRO A 839 -16.47 8.09 -18.07
N THR A 840 -16.89 7.51 -19.19
CA THR A 840 -16.76 6.04 -19.42
C THR A 840 -15.32 5.54 -19.42
N TRP A 841 -14.36 6.41 -19.72
CA TRP A 841 -12.93 6.10 -19.65
C TRP A 841 -12.38 6.06 -18.21
N ALA A 842 -13.16 6.55 -17.24
CA ALA A 842 -12.79 6.49 -15.82
C ALA A 842 -13.33 5.24 -15.11
N LEU A 843 -14.10 4.40 -15.83
CA LEU A 843 -14.55 3.14 -15.28
C LEU A 843 -13.34 2.21 -15.03
N GLN A 844 -13.38 1.47 -13.94
CA GLN A 844 -12.46 0.35 -13.74
C GLN A 844 -12.59 -0.61 -14.92
N ALA A 845 -11.49 -1.22 -15.33
CA ALA A 845 -11.57 -2.37 -16.20
C ALA A 845 -12.30 -3.47 -15.41
N ASP A 846 -13.50 -3.81 -15.89
CA ASP A 846 -14.48 -4.70 -15.26
C ASP A 846 -13.91 -5.64 -14.18
N ASP A 847 -14.17 -5.32 -12.93
CA ASP A 847 -14.22 -6.28 -11.82
C ASP A 847 -15.64 -6.93 -11.76
N ASP A 848 -16.40 -6.84 -12.87
CA ASP A 848 -17.72 -7.48 -13.03
C ASP A 848 -17.60 -8.96 -13.33
#